data_09f8ad76683614ed2d4c236358a283d6
#
_entry.id   09f8ad76683614ed2d4c236358a283d6
#
_cell.length_a   1.000
_cell.length_b   1.000
_cell.length_c   1.000
_cell.angle_alpha   90.00
_cell.angle_beta   90.00
_cell.angle_gamma   90.00
#
_symmetry.space_group_name_H-M   'P 1'
#
loop_
_entity.id
_entity.type
_entity.pdbx_description
1 polymer ?
#
loop_
_entity_poly.entity_id
_entity_poly.type
_entity_poly.pdbx_seq_one_letter_code
_entity_poly.pdbx_strand_id
1 'polypeptide(L)'
;MKKLIPIFLFLIFMAAVCDAATATDNKTKTLGISWKKGSGTVIDADKLDYDGVRKIYYLTGNVEISSKKDNSTIFADYAEFYEDSSLAVLKGNVIYEDNDVRALSEEAELYTDNNTGFMTRARILFKKDNYHVRGDTIHKLSADKYYVEKGSLTTCDAPVPAWCFYSDETTIVLNDEIVSKNVSMRVNDNTILYSPYFYQALKRQTGFLMPLTGYNSFKGLHISVPFYWAMSENRDMTIVPDYMSKRGVGGGVEYRYTEKGGIDGRWWIYDLHDRVDDRNYVQIKGTHTQFTDSGFSTILEVNYLNEKDYYQLYSPSVQASVSRYIESSGEVAYSNEKIRTYLLSQYWVDLQNPNGFISQRVPELGFTVHPIEVGPGTFSMTSALTNFISEQNVKGERLDIFPKISWSTGDGVRFTQTGGARSTLYNLTHTPDGRDTMNNVAAVYNASLDATLVKDYSSFTHVFEPSLRFNYISHDLYTDNDTYAAPILDSTELFKRTATTELAFMNYLRNSTGAFLFLNLLNSYDAFDPTYRLQPMRLQLAIRNPFALKAEAAYDFRTGAVTKVNSWVGFKLSDKINFSIGERYNMPNNITYIATTADFLLSKEYALRANTWYDARAGEVKWYSLDVFYKKQCWGVNVTLARTPTSFGVYVMLDLKGFGSQPLFNFGRTS
;
A
#
# COMPACT_ATOMS: atom_id res chain seq x y z
N MET A 1 35.08 19.17 -13.80
CA MET A 1 34.57 17.80 -13.79
C MET A 1 35.73 16.77 -13.83
N LYS A 2 36.58 16.69 -12.83
CA LYS A 2 37.67 15.68 -12.69
C LYS A 2 38.14 15.71 -11.24
N LYS A 3 37.34 15.17 -10.26
CA LYS A 3 37.79 14.89 -8.86
C LYS A 3 36.74 14.21 -8.01
N LEU A 4 35.86 13.33 -8.57
CA LEU A 4 34.82 12.61 -7.80
C LEU A 4 34.74 11.10 -8.12
N ILE A 5 35.82 10.50 -8.61
CA ILE A 5 35.85 9.07 -9.03
C ILE A 5 36.61 8.09 -8.12
N PRO A 6 37.20 8.43 -6.96
CA PRO A 6 37.85 7.36 -6.21
C PRO A 6 37.04 6.75 -5.05
N ILE A 7 35.82 7.15 -4.77
CA ILE A 7 35.05 6.57 -3.64
C ILE A 7 34.16 5.39 -4.05
N PHE A 8 33.89 5.20 -5.32
CA PHE A 8 32.99 4.15 -5.82
C PHE A 8 33.66 2.78 -6.08
N LEU A 9 34.96 2.70 -6.01
CA LEU A 9 35.73 1.46 -6.32
C LEU A 9 36.10 0.61 -5.10
N PHE A 10 35.79 1.02 -3.87
CA PHE A 10 36.16 0.27 -2.66
C PHE A 10 35.11 -0.73 -2.16
N LEU A 11 33.94 -0.80 -2.79
CA LEU A 11 32.84 -1.70 -2.39
C LEU A 11 32.70 -2.96 -3.27
N ILE A 12 33.55 -3.18 -4.27
CA ILE A 12 33.40 -4.32 -5.22
C ILE A 12 34.38 -5.48 -4.97
N PHE A 13 35.31 -5.36 -4.04
CA PHE A 13 36.34 -6.39 -3.85
C PHE A 13 36.28 -7.08 -2.49
N MET A 14 35.23 -7.86 -2.20
CA MET A 14 35.27 -8.98 -1.24
C MET A 14 34.10 -9.95 -1.47
N ALA A 15 34.18 -10.72 -2.53
CA ALA A 15 33.39 -11.92 -2.71
C ALA A 15 34.27 -13.02 -3.27
N ALA A 16 34.97 -13.75 -2.41
CA ALA A 16 35.55 -15.03 -2.76
C ALA A 16 35.60 -15.95 -1.53
N VAL A 17 34.86 -17.05 -1.68
CA VAL A 17 35.06 -18.38 -1.11
C VAL A 17 34.89 -18.59 0.40
N CYS A 18 33.82 -19.31 0.75
CA CYS A 18 33.91 -20.38 1.74
C CYS A 18 32.82 -21.43 1.45
N ASP A 19 33.27 -22.62 1.07
CA ASP A 19 32.45 -23.82 0.92
C ASP A 19 31.89 -24.25 2.28
N ALA A 20 30.61 -24.57 2.32
CA ALA A 20 29.92 -25.13 3.46
C ALA A 20 30.14 -26.66 3.49
N ALA A 21 30.85 -27.16 4.45
CA ALA A 21 30.83 -28.58 4.76
C ALA A 21 29.50 -28.95 5.46
N THR A 22 28.72 -29.77 4.81
CA THR A 22 27.54 -30.44 5.38
C THR A 22 27.99 -31.56 6.29
N ALA A 23 27.81 -31.39 7.60
CA ALA A 23 27.96 -32.47 8.56
C ALA A 23 26.72 -33.38 8.53
N THR A 24 26.85 -34.55 8.00
CA THR A 24 25.87 -35.66 8.13
C THR A 24 25.98 -36.28 9.52
N ASP A 25 24.92 -36.12 10.31
CA ASP A 25 24.77 -36.65 11.65
C ASP A 25 24.40 -38.15 11.56
N ASN A 26 25.40 -39.04 11.67
CA ASN A 26 25.20 -40.48 11.85
C ASN A 26 25.11 -40.82 13.32
N LYS A 27 23.91 -40.77 13.91
CA LYS A 27 23.68 -41.29 15.28
C LYS A 27 23.62 -42.81 15.26
N THR A 28 24.66 -43.48 15.72
CA THR A 28 24.64 -44.86 16.20
C THR A 28 23.89 -44.90 17.53
N LYS A 29 22.69 -45.55 17.55
CA LYS A 29 21.96 -45.80 18.78
C LYS A 29 22.73 -46.78 19.67
N THR A 30 23.30 -46.29 20.74
CA THR A 30 23.77 -47.12 21.88
C THR A 30 22.52 -47.51 22.69
N LEU A 31 22.46 -48.77 23.18
CA LEU A 31 21.38 -49.24 24.09
C LEU A 31 21.50 -48.48 25.42
N GLY A 32 20.73 -47.40 25.57
CA GLY A 32 20.63 -46.60 26.77
C GLY A 32 19.51 -47.09 27.69
N ILE A 33 19.56 -46.72 28.97
CA ILE A 33 18.51 -46.95 29.95
C ILE A 33 17.45 -45.89 29.83
N SER A 34 16.19 -46.29 29.58
CA SER A 34 15.05 -45.37 29.52
C SER A 34 14.21 -45.44 30.79
N TRP A 35 13.95 -44.30 31.42
CA TRP A 35 13.12 -44.19 32.62
C TRP A 35 12.00 -43.16 32.46
N LYS A 36 10.81 -43.48 32.99
CA LYS A 36 9.63 -42.59 32.91
C LYS A 36 9.30 -42.04 34.30
N LYS A 37 9.42 -40.73 34.48
CA LYS A 37 9.00 -40.00 35.67
C LYS A 37 7.66 -39.29 35.44
N GLY A 38 6.62 -39.68 36.14
CA GLY A 38 5.31 -39.05 36.09
C GLY A 38 4.62 -39.11 34.72
N SER A 39 3.57 -38.32 34.54
CA SER A 39 2.74 -38.31 33.31
C SER A 39 3.40 -37.56 32.15
N GLY A 40 4.44 -38.08 31.53
CA GLY A 40 4.89 -37.60 30.25
C GLY A 40 6.36 -37.22 30.08
N THR A 41 7.21 -37.33 31.08
CA THR A 41 8.66 -37.14 30.94
C THR A 41 9.34 -38.47 30.71
N VAL A 42 10.19 -38.58 29.71
CA VAL A 42 11.03 -39.73 29.39
C VAL A 42 12.49 -39.29 29.49
N ILE A 43 13.30 -40.08 30.17
CA ILE A 43 14.76 -39.84 30.38
C ILE A 43 15.48 -41.05 29.83
N ASP A 44 16.42 -40.82 28.95
CA ASP A 44 17.36 -41.79 28.37
C ASP A 44 18.78 -41.36 28.66
N ALA A 45 19.68 -42.30 29.03
CA ALA A 45 21.10 -42.08 29.28
C ALA A 45 21.87 -43.38 29.13
N ASP A 46 23.20 -43.33 28.92
CA ASP A 46 24.04 -44.53 28.88
C ASP A 46 24.14 -45.17 30.27
N LYS A 47 24.13 -44.34 31.33
CA LYS A 47 24.20 -44.80 32.73
C LYS A 47 23.33 -43.91 33.63
N LEU A 48 22.57 -44.54 34.54
CA LEU A 48 21.75 -43.88 35.54
C LEU A 48 22.08 -44.47 36.92
N ASP A 49 22.54 -43.62 37.85
CA ASP A 49 22.75 -43.93 39.27
C ASP A 49 21.80 -43.11 40.15
N TYR A 50 21.29 -43.70 41.25
CA TYR A 50 20.41 -43.00 42.19
C TYR A 50 20.94 -43.04 43.60
N ASP A 51 21.18 -41.90 44.21
CA ASP A 51 21.51 -41.73 45.63
C ASP A 51 20.19 -41.54 46.40
N GLY A 52 19.71 -42.59 47.03
CA GLY A 52 18.46 -42.58 47.81
C GLY A 52 18.53 -41.78 49.11
N VAL A 53 19.74 -41.46 49.62
CA VAL A 53 19.92 -40.63 50.82
C VAL A 53 19.79 -39.15 50.48
N ARG A 54 20.43 -38.73 49.38
CA ARG A 54 20.41 -37.37 48.91
C ARG A 54 19.26 -37.10 47.92
N LYS A 55 18.59 -38.15 47.47
CA LYS A 55 17.54 -38.11 46.45
C LYS A 55 18.00 -37.43 45.15
N ILE A 56 19.19 -37.84 44.66
CA ILE A 56 19.78 -37.29 43.44
C ILE A 56 19.90 -38.42 42.40
N TYR A 57 19.43 -38.16 41.20
CA TYR A 57 19.69 -38.98 40.03
C TYR A 57 20.92 -38.44 39.29
N TYR A 58 21.88 -39.29 38.99
CA TYR A 58 23.06 -39.00 38.19
C TYR A 58 22.95 -39.69 36.83
N LEU A 59 22.95 -38.94 35.79
CA LEU A 59 22.80 -39.37 34.40
C LEU A 59 24.12 -39.11 33.67
N THR A 60 24.72 -40.11 33.05
CA THR A 60 26.02 -39.99 32.39
C THR A 60 25.96 -40.58 30.99
N GLY A 61 26.44 -39.83 30.00
CA GLY A 61 26.57 -40.19 28.59
C GLY A 61 25.26 -40.12 27.85
N ASN A 62 25.23 -39.38 26.73
CA ASN A 62 24.11 -39.24 25.81
C ASN A 62 22.76 -38.99 26.51
N VAL A 63 22.74 -38.10 27.50
CA VAL A 63 21.55 -37.81 28.29
C VAL A 63 20.49 -37.13 27.37
N GLU A 64 19.29 -37.71 27.29
CA GLU A 64 18.16 -37.14 26.61
C GLU A 64 16.96 -37.11 27.56
N ILE A 65 16.37 -35.91 27.80
CA ILE A 65 15.21 -35.69 28.64
C ILE A 65 14.14 -35.10 27.77
N SER A 66 13.05 -35.85 27.53
CA SER A 66 11.93 -35.40 26.68
C SER A 66 10.64 -35.25 27.52
N SER A 67 9.99 -34.09 27.36
CA SER A 67 8.70 -33.80 27.97
C SER A 67 7.61 -33.70 26.89
N LYS A 68 6.57 -34.55 27.05
CA LYS A 68 5.39 -34.51 26.15
C LYS A 68 4.44 -33.35 26.48
N LYS A 69 4.55 -32.80 27.68
CA LYS A 69 3.65 -31.72 28.13
C LYS A 69 3.86 -30.43 27.40
N ASP A 70 5.12 -30.08 27.15
CA ASP A 70 5.58 -28.84 26.53
C ASP A 70 6.36 -29.09 25.22
N ASN A 71 6.38 -30.35 24.76
CA ASN A 71 7.07 -30.77 23.54
C ASN A 71 8.54 -30.32 23.54
N SER A 72 9.20 -30.40 24.68
CA SER A 72 10.60 -30.01 24.86
C SER A 72 11.52 -31.21 25.00
N THR A 73 12.75 -31.05 24.51
CA THR A 73 13.82 -32.06 24.64
C THR A 73 15.11 -31.38 25.07
N ILE A 74 15.79 -32.01 26.02
CA ILE A 74 17.11 -31.56 26.54
C ILE A 74 18.13 -32.65 26.25
N PHE A 75 19.29 -32.28 25.72
CA PHE A 75 20.44 -33.14 25.55
C PHE A 75 21.61 -32.61 26.40
N ALA A 76 22.41 -33.51 27.00
CA ALA A 76 23.63 -33.15 27.73
C ALA A 76 24.60 -34.37 27.78
N ASP A 77 25.85 -34.10 28.05
CA ASP A 77 26.82 -35.20 28.32
C ASP A 77 26.65 -35.78 29.72
N TYR A 78 26.20 -34.93 30.67
CA TYR A 78 25.97 -35.27 32.07
C TYR A 78 24.83 -34.45 32.67
N ALA A 79 24.00 -35.07 33.53
CA ALA A 79 22.95 -34.39 34.28
C ALA A 79 22.83 -34.92 35.72
N GLU A 80 22.56 -34.00 36.65
CA GLU A 80 22.12 -34.27 38.00
C GLU A 80 20.70 -33.79 38.17
N PHE A 81 19.81 -34.64 38.71
CA PHE A 81 18.45 -34.19 39.01
C PHE A 81 18.18 -34.37 40.51
N TYR A 82 17.95 -33.24 41.17
CA TYR A 82 17.64 -33.14 42.58
C TYR A 82 16.12 -33.22 42.78
N GLU A 83 15.65 -34.35 43.34
CA GLU A 83 14.22 -34.61 43.42
C GLU A 83 13.47 -33.63 44.35
N ASP A 84 14.07 -33.28 45.50
CA ASP A 84 13.43 -32.43 46.51
C ASP A 84 13.31 -30.97 46.06
N SER A 85 14.21 -30.47 45.24
CA SER A 85 14.24 -29.08 44.74
C SER A 85 13.77 -28.95 43.27
N SER A 86 13.45 -30.06 42.62
CA SER A 86 13.14 -30.12 41.20
C SER A 86 14.20 -29.43 40.30
N LEU A 87 15.44 -29.41 40.77
CA LEU A 87 16.59 -28.79 40.09
C LEU A 87 17.29 -29.84 39.20
N ALA A 88 17.48 -29.50 37.94
CA ALA A 88 18.32 -30.21 36.99
C ALA A 88 19.60 -29.39 36.72
N VAL A 89 20.76 -29.97 36.98
CA VAL A 89 22.07 -29.41 36.63
C VAL A 89 22.63 -30.21 35.47
N LEU A 90 22.86 -29.53 34.33
CA LEU A 90 23.27 -30.10 33.06
C LEU A 90 24.67 -29.62 32.69
N LYS A 91 25.53 -30.51 32.22
CA LYS A 91 26.92 -30.19 31.86
C LYS A 91 27.34 -30.88 30.56
N GLY A 92 28.10 -30.16 29.76
CA GLY A 92 28.65 -30.61 28.50
C GLY A 92 27.59 -30.64 27.35
N ASN A 93 27.86 -29.91 26.31
CA ASN A 93 27.06 -29.88 25.09
C ASN A 93 25.51 -29.78 25.33
N VAL A 94 25.10 -28.95 26.30
CA VAL A 94 23.71 -28.82 26.67
C VAL A 94 22.92 -28.19 25.52
N ILE A 95 21.88 -28.92 25.07
CA ILE A 95 20.94 -28.44 24.03
C ILE A 95 19.54 -28.53 24.62
N TYR A 96 18.83 -27.42 24.68
CA TYR A 96 17.40 -27.35 24.96
C TYR A 96 16.67 -27.00 23.67
N GLU A 97 15.61 -27.72 23.36
CA GLU A 97 14.80 -27.44 22.18
C GLU A 97 13.31 -27.65 22.48
N ASP A 98 12.48 -26.66 22.12
CA ASP A 98 11.03 -26.73 22.06
C ASP A 98 10.50 -26.16 20.76
N ASN A 99 9.19 -25.90 20.66
CA ASN A 99 8.56 -25.35 19.42
C ASN A 99 9.08 -23.95 19.09
N ASP A 100 9.38 -23.13 20.09
CA ASP A 100 9.65 -21.69 19.94
C ASP A 100 11.15 -21.34 20.09
N VAL A 101 11.89 -22.19 20.85
CA VAL A 101 13.26 -21.88 21.26
C VAL A 101 14.20 -23.05 21.01
N ARG A 102 15.43 -22.75 20.61
CA ARG A 102 16.57 -23.68 20.67
C ARG A 102 17.72 -22.99 21.40
N ALA A 103 18.18 -23.58 22.52
CA ALA A 103 19.30 -23.05 23.30
C ALA A 103 20.44 -24.05 23.31
N LEU A 104 21.66 -23.52 23.27
CA LEU A 104 22.94 -24.24 23.35
C LEU A 104 23.75 -23.61 24.48
N SER A 105 24.32 -24.40 25.40
CA SER A 105 25.16 -23.90 26.47
C SER A 105 26.21 -24.94 26.88
N GLU A 106 27.22 -24.51 27.62
CA GLU A 106 28.18 -25.43 28.22
C GLU A 106 27.63 -26.05 29.49
N GLU A 107 26.93 -25.25 30.29
CA GLU A 107 26.27 -25.67 31.51
C GLU A 107 24.89 -24.99 31.64
N ALA A 108 23.94 -25.68 32.26
CA ALA A 108 22.64 -25.13 32.58
C ALA A 108 22.14 -25.65 33.92
N GLU A 109 21.46 -24.78 34.67
CA GLU A 109 20.69 -25.13 35.84
C GLU A 109 19.21 -24.76 35.57
N LEU A 110 18.32 -25.74 35.68
CA LEU A 110 16.89 -25.57 35.33
C LEU A 110 16.04 -26.08 36.48
N TYR A 111 15.12 -25.25 36.98
CA TYR A 111 14.09 -25.63 37.92
C TYR A 111 12.86 -26.09 37.11
N THR A 112 12.60 -27.42 37.17
CA THR A 112 11.59 -28.07 36.29
C THR A 112 10.14 -27.82 36.71
N ASP A 113 9.90 -27.33 37.91
CA ASP A 113 8.58 -27.02 38.47
C ASP A 113 8.05 -25.64 38.01
N ASN A 114 8.93 -24.64 37.92
CA ASN A 114 8.57 -23.28 37.56
C ASN A 114 9.16 -22.83 36.22
N ASN A 115 9.93 -23.71 35.55
CA ASN A 115 10.55 -23.47 34.24
C ASN A 115 11.47 -22.23 34.22
N THR A 116 12.24 -22.01 35.29
CA THR A 116 13.26 -20.98 35.41
C THR A 116 14.66 -21.60 35.48
N GLY A 117 15.71 -20.78 35.37
CA GLY A 117 17.06 -21.27 35.44
C GLY A 117 18.09 -20.33 34.85
N PHE A 118 19.32 -20.80 34.70
CA PHE A 118 20.33 -20.03 33.96
C PHE A 118 21.22 -20.97 33.13
N MET A 119 21.89 -20.38 32.14
CA MET A 119 22.78 -21.04 31.21
C MET A 119 24.06 -20.23 31.07
N THR A 120 25.22 -20.88 31.07
CA THR A 120 26.51 -20.22 30.90
C THR A 120 27.03 -20.37 29.48
N ARG A 121 27.68 -19.34 28.95
CA ARG A 121 28.18 -19.26 27.57
C ARG A 121 27.13 -19.72 26.54
N ALA A 122 25.92 -19.18 26.69
CA ALA A 122 24.76 -19.69 26.00
C ALA A 122 24.47 -18.96 24.67
N ARG A 123 23.84 -19.70 23.77
CA ARG A 123 23.28 -19.21 22.51
C ARG A 123 21.84 -19.66 22.41
N ILE A 124 20.93 -18.71 22.28
CA ILE A 124 19.49 -18.98 22.14
C ILE A 124 19.03 -18.49 20.78
N LEU A 125 18.30 -19.35 20.06
CA LEU A 125 17.54 -19.02 18.85
C LEU A 125 16.06 -19.00 19.19
N PHE A 126 15.42 -17.84 19.07
CA PHE A 126 13.97 -17.69 19.05
C PHE A 126 13.49 -17.90 17.62
N LYS A 127 12.87 -19.07 17.35
CA LYS A 127 12.61 -19.58 15.98
C LYS A 127 11.65 -18.70 15.19
N LYS A 128 10.61 -18.16 15.84
CA LYS A 128 9.55 -17.38 15.18
C LYS A 128 10.09 -16.12 14.49
N ASP A 129 10.93 -15.37 15.18
CA ASP A 129 11.41 -14.07 14.71
C ASP A 129 12.88 -14.11 14.29
N ASN A 130 13.49 -15.30 14.33
CA ASN A 130 14.88 -15.54 14.00
C ASN A 130 15.86 -14.68 14.80
N TYR A 131 15.59 -14.46 16.10
CA TYR A 131 16.54 -13.79 16.98
C TYR A 131 17.57 -14.76 17.52
N HIS A 132 18.84 -14.47 17.25
CA HIS A 132 20.00 -15.16 17.84
C HIS A 132 20.53 -14.30 18.98
N VAL A 133 20.44 -14.83 20.19
CA VAL A 133 20.95 -14.21 21.41
C VAL A 133 22.14 -14.99 21.90
N ARG A 134 23.24 -14.32 22.21
CA ARG A 134 24.43 -14.92 22.86
C ARG A 134 24.69 -14.16 24.14
N GLY A 135 25.10 -14.83 25.20
CA GLY A 135 25.47 -14.21 26.47
C GLY A 135 26.47 -15.03 27.26
N ASP A 136 27.25 -14.34 28.08
CA ASP A 136 28.12 -15.01 29.05
C ASP A 136 27.27 -15.79 30.04
N THR A 137 26.18 -15.17 30.50
CA THR A 137 25.15 -15.81 31.31
C THR A 137 23.79 -15.39 30.79
N ILE A 138 22.86 -16.35 30.64
CA ILE A 138 21.47 -16.12 30.28
C ILE A 138 20.57 -16.71 31.38
N HIS A 139 19.79 -15.88 32.02
CA HIS A 139 18.80 -16.27 33.03
C HIS A 139 17.42 -16.34 32.38
N LYS A 140 16.73 -17.46 32.55
CA LYS A 140 15.33 -17.63 32.25
C LYS A 140 14.53 -17.31 33.52
N LEU A 141 13.91 -16.14 33.56
CA LEU A 141 13.19 -15.63 34.75
C LEU A 141 11.74 -16.08 34.81
N SER A 142 11.13 -16.36 33.65
CA SER A 142 9.78 -16.93 33.49
C SER A 142 9.66 -17.66 32.15
N ALA A 143 8.48 -18.13 31.81
CA ALA A 143 8.22 -18.82 30.53
C ALA A 143 8.58 -17.95 29.32
N ASP A 144 8.41 -16.64 29.44
CA ASP A 144 8.53 -15.65 28.38
C ASP A 144 9.61 -14.59 28.63
N LYS A 145 10.29 -14.58 29.80
CA LYS A 145 11.23 -13.52 30.19
C LYS A 145 12.64 -14.05 30.40
N TYR A 146 13.57 -13.43 29.69
CA TYR A 146 15.01 -13.73 29.73
C TYR A 146 15.80 -12.49 30.13
N TYR A 147 16.89 -12.69 30.88
CA TYR A 147 17.87 -11.67 31.20
C TYR A 147 19.26 -12.17 30.76
N VAL A 148 19.97 -11.36 29.99
CA VAL A 148 21.23 -11.69 29.32
C VAL A 148 22.32 -10.76 29.82
N GLU A 149 23.40 -11.30 30.30
CA GLU A 149 24.57 -10.54 30.70
C GLU A 149 25.66 -10.62 29.65
N LYS A 150 26.27 -9.48 29.31
CA LYS A 150 27.33 -9.32 28.32
C LYS A 150 27.06 -10.11 27.05
N GLY A 151 25.96 -9.73 26.43
CA GLY A 151 25.42 -10.50 25.32
C GLY A 151 25.37 -9.76 24.00
N SER A 152 25.02 -10.49 22.97
CA SER A 152 24.71 -9.94 21.63
C SER A 152 23.40 -10.47 21.09
N LEU A 153 22.73 -9.62 20.34
CA LEU A 153 21.46 -9.89 19.68
C LEU A 153 21.60 -9.62 18.18
N THR A 154 21.20 -10.57 17.35
CA THR A 154 21.18 -10.44 15.88
C THR A 154 20.09 -11.31 15.27
N THR A 155 19.71 -11.05 14.02
CA THR A 155 18.88 -11.95 13.19
C THR A 155 19.69 -12.65 12.08
N CYS A 156 21.02 -12.53 12.13
CA CYS A 156 21.92 -13.17 11.18
C CYS A 156 22.23 -14.61 11.60
N ASP A 157 22.03 -15.56 10.68
CA ASP A 157 22.29 -17.00 10.92
C ASP A 157 23.79 -17.35 10.94
N ALA A 158 24.62 -16.49 10.33
CA ALA A 158 26.06 -16.74 10.22
C ALA A 158 26.76 -16.81 11.58
N PRO A 159 27.78 -17.67 11.75
CA PRO A 159 28.56 -17.75 12.98
C PRO A 159 29.18 -16.41 13.40
N VAL A 160 29.66 -15.62 12.43
CA VAL A 160 30.04 -14.22 12.60
C VAL A 160 28.94 -13.39 11.93
N PRO A 161 28.07 -12.72 12.70
CA PRO A 161 26.97 -11.98 12.14
C PRO A 161 27.46 -10.71 11.40
N ALA A 162 26.83 -10.40 10.27
CA ALA A 162 27.14 -9.16 9.55
C ALA A 162 26.84 -7.91 10.41
N TRP A 163 25.87 -8.01 11.31
CA TRP A 163 25.58 -6.98 12.31
C TRP A 163 25.08 -7.63 13.61
N CYS A 164 25.33 -7.01 14.74
CA CYS A 164 24.73 -7.34 16.02
C CYS A 164 24.64 -6.12 16.93
N PHE A 165 23.71 -6.16 17.86
CA PHE A 165 23.71 -5.30 19.04
C PHE A 165 24.39 -6.04 20.17
N TYR A 166 25.52 -5.52 20.66
CA TYR A 166 26.20 -6.00 21.84
C TYR A 166 25.82 -5.10 23.01
N SER A 167 25.53 -5.70 24.18
CA SER A 167 25.11 -4.98 25.38
C SER A 167 25.69 -5.59 26.64
N ASP A 168 25.78 -4.78 27.69
CA ASP A 168 26.18 -5.30 29.02
C ASP A 168 25.03 -6.06 29.68
N GLU A 169 23.80 -5.56 29.52
CA GLU A 169 22.59 -6.16 30.05
C GLU A 169 21.45 -6.07 29.00
N THR A 170 20.73 -7.17 28.82
CA THR A 170 19.52 -7.20 27.99
C THR A 170 18.40 -7.99 28.67
N THR A 171 17.24 -7.40 28.79
CA THR A 171 16.00 -8.09 29.16
C THR A 171 15.17 -8.29 27.91
N ILE A 172 14.75 -9.53 27.68
CA ILE A 172 13.88 -9.93 26.56
C ILE A 172 12.57 -10.47 27.15
N VAL A 173 11.46 -9.88 26.77
CA VAL A 173 10.11 -10.41 27.02
C VAL A 173 9.54 -10.83 25.68
N LEU A 174 9.34 -12.13 25.49
CA LEU A 174 8.87 -12.68 24.21
C LEU A 174 7.52 -12.10 23.80
N ASN A 175 7.40 -11.75 22.54
CA ASN A 175 6.22 -11.09 21.96
C ASN A 175 5.85 -9.75 22.62
N ASP A 176 6.75 -9.14 23.38
CA ASP A 176 6.54 -7.85 24.04
C ASP A 176 7.64 -6.83 23.71
N GLU A 177 8.83 -6.98 24.34
CA GLU A 177 9.89 -5.97 24.23
C GLU A 177 11.29 -6.56 24.44
N ILE A 178 12.27 -5.83 23.92
CA ILE A 178 13.70 -6.00 24.23
C ILE A 178 14.22 -4.70 24.80
N VAL A 179 14.79 -4.74 25.99
CA VAL A 179 15.39 -3.60 26.68
C VAL A 179 16.86 -3.89 26.96
N SER A 180 17.76 -3.05 26.48
CA SER A 180 19.21 -3.25 26.67
C SER A 180 19.90 -1.99 27.17
N LYS A 181 20.98 -2.17 27.95
CA LYS A 181 21.83 -1.09 28.47
C LYS A 181 23.22 -1.18 27.86
N ASN A 182 23.86 -0.02 27.69
CA ASN A 182 25.22 0.12 27.15
C ASN A 182 25.40 -0.63 25.83
N VAL A 183 24.54 -0.28 24.86
CA VAL A 183 24.46 -1.01 23.60
C VAL A 183 25.41 -0.46 22.57
N SER A 184 26.20 -1.31 21.96
CA SER A 184 26.99 -1.00 20.77
C SER A 184 26.46 -1.76 19.55
N MET A 185 26.09 -1.03 18.50
CA MET A 185 25.83 -1.64 17.19
C MET A 185 27.17 -1.96 16.53
N ARG A 186 27.38 -3.23 16.18
CA ARG A 186 28.60 -3.70 15.52
C ARG A 186 28.28 -4.20 14.12
N VAL A 187 29.14 -3.88 13.18
CA VAL A 187 29.13 -4.39 11.81
C VAL A 187 30.46 -5.08 11.56
N ASN A 188 30.44 -6.38 11.27
CA ASN A 188 31.64 -7.22 11.18
C ASN A 188 32.57 -6.99 12.39
N ASP A 189 32.02 -7.07 13.61
CA ASP A 189 32.68 -6.83 14.92
C ASP A 189 33.21 -5.41 15.17
N ASN A 190 33.13 -4.47 14.23
CA ASN A 190 33.48 -3.08 14.43
C ASN A 190 32.32 -2.28 15.00
N THR A 191 32.52 -1.61 16.12
CA THR A 191 31.51 -0.73 16.71
C THR A 191 31.31 0.51 15.83
N ILE A 192 30.08 0.73 15.36
CA ILE A 192 29.72 1.87 14.52
C ILE A 192 28.84 2.89 15.25
N LEU A 193 28.04 2.44 16.23
CA LEU A 193 27.17 3.27 17.05
C LEU A 193 27.17 2.77 18.48
N TYR A 194 26.99 3.71 19.42
CA TYR A 194 26.77 3.42 20.83
C TYR A 194 25.56 4.17 21.36
N SER A 195 24.80 3.49 22.22
CA SER A 195 23.70 4.09 22.97
C SER A 195 23.71 3.57 24.42
N PRO A 196 23.56 4.42 25.42
CA PRO A 196 23.44 3.97 26.81
C PRO A 196 22.18 3.14 27.07
N TYR A 197 21.18 3.27 26.21
CA TYR A 197 19.91 2.57 26.32
C TYR A 197 19.37 2.22 24.94
N PHE A 198 18.84 1.00 24.79
CA PHE A 198 18.18 0.53 23.59
C PHE A 198 16.87 -0.15 23.95
N TYR A 199 15.83 0.19 23.22
CA TYR A 199 14.49 -0.35 23.35
C TYR A 199 13.96 -0.79 21.99
N GLN A 200 13.47 -2.03 21.91
CA GLN A 200 12.81 -2.57 20.72
C GLN A 200 11.48 -3.19 21.11
N ALA A 201 10.40 -2.67 20.57
CA ALA A 201 9.09 -3.30 20.69
C ALA A 201 9.00 -4.53 19.77
N LEU A 202 8.55 -5.65 20.29
CA LEU A 202 8.25 -6.89 19.54
C LEU A 202 6.75 -7.01 19.22
N LYS A 203 5.93 -6.15 19.81
CA LYS A 203 4.51 -5.93 19.48
C LYS A 203 4.27 -4.48 19.13
N ARG A 204 3.04 -4.15 18.70
CA ARG A 204 2.64 -2.76 18.47
C ARG A 204 2.74 -1.96 19.77
N GLN A 205 3.75 -1.11 19.89
CA GLN A 205 4.01 -0.28 21.06
C GLN A 205 4.49 1.12 20.66
N THR A 206 4.42 2.04 21.62
CA THR A 206 4.93 3.41 21.51
C THR A 206 6.46 3.43 21.44
N GLY A 207 7.02 4.20 20.51
CA GLY A 207 8.47 4.35 20.37
C GLY A 207 8.89 5.13 19.13
N PHE A 208 10.19 5.40 19.03
CA PHE A 208 10.77 6.00 17.83
C PHE A 208 10.83 4.98 16.70
N LEU A 209 10.51 5.43 15.50
CA LEU A 209 10.70 4.66 14.27
C LEU A 209 12.06 4.97 13.66
N MET A 210 12.49 4.14 12.70
CA MET A 210 13.76 4.35 12.00
C MET A 210 13.79 5.72 11.33
N PRO A 211 14.85 6.52 11.53
CA PRO A 211 14.97 7.82 10.89
C PRO A 211 15.06 7.71 9.36
N LEU A 212 14.41 8.63 8.67
CA LEU A 212 14.63 8.86 7.24
C LEU A 212 15.72 9.93 7.10
N THR A 213 16.78 9.60 6.37
CA THR A 213 17.86 10.54 6.07
C THR A 213 18.16 10.55 4.58
N GLY A 214 18.48 11.71 4.05
CA GLY A 214 18.81 11.84 2.65
C GLY A 214 19.37 13.22 2.31
N TYR A 215 19.81 13.39 1.09
CA TYR A 215 20.20 14.67 0.55
C TYR A 215 19.43 14.97 -0.73
N ASN A 216 18.91 16.17 -0.82
CA ASN A 216 18.23 16.67 -2.00
C ASN A 216 18.77 18.07 -2.31
N SER A 217 19.04 18.37 -3.57
CA SER A 217 19.63 19.67 -3.95
C SER A 217 18.77 20.87 -3.57
N PHE A 218 17.44 20.70 -3.52
CA PHE A 218 16.48 21.73 -3.11
C PHE A 218 16.33 21.81 -1.59
N LYS A 219 16.17 20.67 -0.90
CA LYS A 219 15.95 20.59 0.56
C LYS A 219 17.24 20.64 1.38
N GLY A 220 18.38 20.29 0.77
CA GLY A 220 19.64 20.06 1.48
C GLY A 220 19.67 18.70 2.18
N LEU A 221 20.39 18.60 3.30
CA LEU A 221 20.31 17.45 4.20
C LEU A 221 18.91 17.41 4.78
N HIS A 222 18.26 16.27 4.63
CA HIS A 222 16.91 15.99 5.11
C HIS A 222 16.95 14.90 6.17
N ILE A 223 16.43 15.17 7.35
CA ILE A 223 16.38 14.25 8.48
C ILE A 223 14.96 14.30 9.04
N SER A 224 14.34 13.14 9.15
CA SER A 224 13.02 12.95 9.77
C SER A 224 13.10 11.84 10.79
N VAL A 225 12.64 12.06 12.02
CA VAL A 225 12.72 11.10 13.13
C VAL A 225 11.33 10.86 13.70
N PRO A 226 10.54 9.97 13.10
CA PRO A 226 9.17 9.77 13.52
C PRO A 226 9.07 9.10 14.90
N PHE A 227 8.08 9.53 15.67
CA PHE A 227 7.68 8.95 16.93
C PHE A 227 6.28 8.36 16.80
N TYR A 228 6.17 7.05 16.98
CA TYR A 228 4.92 6.32 16.93
C TYR A 228 4.32 6.20 18.34
N TRP A 229 3.05 6.56 18.49
CA TRP A 229 2.30 6.47 19.73
C TRP A 229 1.13 5.49 19.57
N ALA A 230 1.25 4.30 20.16
CA ALA A 230 0.18 3.31 20.25
C ALA A 230 -0.79 3.73 21.37
N MET A 231 -1.80 4.53 21.06
CA MET A 231 -2.74 5.08 22.04
C MET A 231 -3.68 4.00 22.60
N SER A 232 -4.14 3.08 21.74
CA SER A 232 -4.95 1.92 22.08
C SER A 232 -4.81 0.85 21.00
N GLU A 233 -5.47 -0.29 21.15
CA GLU A 233 -5.43 -1.37 20.15
C GLU A 233 -5.92 -0.90 18.76
N ASN A 234 -6.87 0.01 18.74
CA ASN A 234 -7.56 0.48 17.55
C ASN A 234 -7.26 1.94 17.16
N ARG A 235 -6.35 2.62 17.87
CA ARG A 235 -5.96 4.01 17.59
C ARG A 235 -4.46 4.19 17.76
N ASP A 236 -3.87 4.94 16.85
CA ASP A 236 -2.47 5.34 16.94
C ASP A 236 -2.21 6.72 16.34
N MET A 237 -1.05 7.25 16.67
CA MET A 237 -0.55 8.51 16.16
C MET A 237 0.93 8.38 15.80
N THR A 238 1.34 9.02 14.72
CA THR A 238 2.76 9.18 14.40
C THR A 238 3.09 10.66 14.32
N ILE A 239 4.02 11.13 15.14
CA ILE A 239 4.53 12.50 15.13
C ILE A 239 5.84 12.49 14.36
N VAL A 240 5.97 13.37 13.38
CA VAL A 240 7.07 13.38 12.42
C VAL A 240 7.75 14.75 12.43
N PRO A 241 8.70 15.01 13.32
CA PRO A 241 9.59 16.16 13.18
C PRO A 241 10.46 16.02 11.93
N ASP A 242 10.60 17.09 11.18
CA ASP A 242 11.23 17.11 9.88
C ASP A 242 12.20 18.29 9.78
N TYR A 243 13.46 18.02 9.41
CA TYR A 243 14.50 19.02 9.28
C TYR A 243 15.08 19.01 7.87
N MET A 244 15.11 20.16 7.24
CA MET A 244 15.71 20.40 5.93
C MET A 244 16.75 21.50 6.03
N SER A 245 18.03 21.17 5.87
CA SER A 245 19.13 22.11 6.14
C SER A 245 19.07 23.38 5.30
N LYS A 246 18.49 23.36 4.10
CA LYS A 246 18.32 24.53 3.24
C LYS A 246 16.98 25.23 3.42
N ARG A 247 15.92 24.52 3.79
CA ARG A 247 14.55 25.04 3.76
C ARG A 247 14.01 25.38 5.14
N GLY A 248 14.32 24.62 6.16
CA GLY A 248 13.85 24.92 7.51
C GLY A 248 13.39 23.69 8.30
N VAL A 249 12.48 23.91 9.20
CA VAL A 249 11.92 22.88 10.09
C VAL A 249 10.44 22.75 9.81
N GLY A 250 9.99 21.51 9.70
CA GLY A 250 8.61 21.15 9.58
C GLY A 250 8.22 20.07 10.59
N GLY A 251 6.96 19.73 10.61
CA GLY A 251 6.47 18.63 11.39
C GLY A 251 5.12 18.12 10.88
N GLY A 252 4.93 16.81 10.99
CA GLY A 252 3.68 16.16 10.62
C GLY A 252 3.10 15.35 11.78
N VAL A 253 1.79 15.18 11.76
CA VAL A 253 1.07 14.29 12.66
C VAL A 253 0.14 13.44 11.83
N GLU A 254 0.32 12.13 11.90
CA GLU A 254 -0.62 11.15 11.36
C GLU A 254 -1.41 10.54 12.52
N TYR A 255 -2.74 10.57 12.43
CA TYR A 255 -3.65 9.93 13.36
C TYR A 255 -4.49 8.90 12.64
N ARG A 256 -4.57 7.68 13.17
CA ARG A 256 -5.33 6.56 12.58
C ARG A 256 -6.22 5.91 13.64
N TYR A 257 -7.39 5.51 13.21
CA TYR A 257 -8.32 4.76 14.04
C TYR A 257 -9.15 3.79 13.20
N THR A 258 -9.50 2.67 13.81
CA THR A 258 -10.45 1.67 13.29
C THR A 258 -11.33 1.25 14.43
N GLU A 259 -12.66 1.37 14.29
CA GLU A 259 -13.60 1.04 15.36
C GLU A 259 -14.62 -0.01 14.89
N LYS A 260 -15.28 -0.66 15.86
CA LYS A 260 -16.35 -1.60 15.55
C LYS A 260 -17.47 -0.90 14.80
N GLY A 261 -18.13 -1.64 13.87
CA GLY A 261 -19.21 -1.07 13.06
C GLY A 261 -18.74 -0.39 11.78
N GLY A 262 -17.55 -0.74 11.26
CA GLY A 262 -17.07 -0.24 9.96
C GLY A 262 -16.65 1.23 9.99
N ILE A 263 -16.07 1.69 11.08
CA ILE A 263 -15.55 3.04 11.22
C ILE A 263 -14.04 3.01 11.07
N ASP A 264 -13.53 3.65 10.02
CA ASP A 264 -12.11 3.80 9.74
C ASP A 264 -11.76 5.25 9.46
N GLY A 265 -10.57 5.65 9.92
CA GLY A 265 -10.08 6.98 9.58
C GLY A 265 -8.58 7.11 9.66
N ARG A 266 -8.06 7.98 8.81
CA ARG A 266 -6.65 8.36 8.76
C ARG A 266 -6.53 9.84 8.47
N TRP A 267 -5.81 10.57 9.32
CA TRP A 267 -5.59 12.00 9.21
C TRP A 267 -4.10 12.30 9.21
N TRP A 268 -3.67 13.17 8.32
CA TRP A 268 -2.33 13.69 8.22
C TRP A 268 -2.38 15.22 8.20
N ILE A 269 -1.65 15.85 9.10
CA ILE A 269 -1.45 17.29 9.13
C ILE A 269 0.05 17.53 9.10
N TYR A 270 0.51 18.38 8.21
CA TYR A 270 1.91 18.75 8.08
C TYR A 270 2.04 20.26 7.96
N ASP A 271 2.99 20.82 8.67
CA ASP A 271 3.37 22.22 8.59
C ASP A 271 4.88 22.34 8.40
N LEU A 272 5.30 23.24 7.51
CA LEU A 272 6.69 23.54 7.20
C LEU A 272 6.88 25.05 7.06
N HIS A 273 7.76 25.61 7.85
CA HIS A 273 8.25 26.97 7.62
C HIS A 273 9.48 26.94 6.71
N ASP A 274 9.32 27.42 5.49
CA ASP A 274 10.41 27.57 4.52
C ASP A 274 11.15 28.89 4.76
N ARG A 275 12.41 28.81 5.22
CA ARG A 275 13.25 29.97 5.54
C ARG A 275 13.73 30.74 4.30
N VAL A 276 13.72 30.12 3.12
CA VAL A 276 14.22 30.76 1.88
C VAL A 276 13.14 31.62 1.26
N ASP A 277 11.93 31.07 1.19
CA ASP A 277 10.79 31.75 0.58
C ASP A 277 9.96 32.54 1.61
N ASP A 278 10.30 32.41 2.92
CA ASP A 278 9.62 32.99 4.07
C ASP A 278 8.10 32.69 4.06
N ARG A 279 7.77 31.41 3.83
CA ARG A 279 6.41 30.92 3.71
C ARG A 279 6.14 29.71 4.60
N ASN A 280 4.91 29.61 5.06
CA ASN A 280 4.42 28.42 5.71
C ASN A 280 3.65 27.56 4.71
N TYR A 281 4.00 26.28 4.63
CA TYR A 281 3.33 25.27 3.82
C TYR A 281 2.54 24.36 4.74
N VAL A 282 1.22 24.38 4.62
CA VAL A 282 0.32 23.52 5.39
C VAL A 282 -0.35 22.52 4.46
N GLN A 283 -0.26 21.26 4.82
CA GLN A 283 -0.99 20.17 4.16
C GLN A 283 -1.91 19.48 5.17
N ILE A 284 -3.18 19.29 4.82
CA ILE A 284 -4.11 18.44 5.57
C ILE A 284 -4.63 17.38 4.60
N LYS A 285 -4.46 16.11 4.95
CA LYS A 285 -5.08 14.97 4.27
C LYS A 285 -5.84 14.15 5.29
N GLY A 286 -7.02 13.71 4.91
CA GLY A 286 -7.80 12.88 5.81
C GLY A 286 -8.79 12.02 5.04
N THR A 287 -9.01 10.82 5.56
CA THR A 287 -10.09 9.94 5.15
C THR A 287 -10.85 9.49 6.38
N HIS A 288 -12.16 9.46 6.28
CA HIS A 288 -13.03 8.86 7.26
C HIS A 288 -14.14 8.11 6.54
N THR A 289 -14.38 6.87 6.95
CA THR A 289 -15.50 6.06 6.46
C THR A 289 -16.24 5.48 7.64
N GLN A 290 -17.56 5.50 7.55
CA GLN A 290 -18.44 4.87 8.52
C GLN A 290 -19.62 4.26 7.78
N PHE A 291 -19.93 3.00 8.11
CA PHE A 291 -21.10 2.30 7.59
C PHE A 291 -21.85 1.66 8.77
N THR A 292 -23.15 1.86 8.81
CA THR A 292 -24.01 1.32 9.87
C THR A 292 -24.98 0.30 9.31
N ASP A 293 -25.36 -0.69 10.11
CA ASP A 293 -26.36 -1.68 9.75
C ASP A 293 -27.77 -1.06 9.51
N SER A 294 -27.99 0.15 10.03
CA SER A 294 -29.23 0.92 9.83
C SER A 294 -29.31 1.63 8.47
N GLY A 295 -28.27 1.52 7.63
CA GLY A 295 -28.19 2.11 6.30
C GLY A 295 -27.61 3.52 6.24
N PHE A 296 -27.12 4.08 7.34
CA PHE A 296 -26.37 5.32 7.32
C PHE A 296 -24.90 5.08 6.96
N SER A 297 -24.36 5.96 6.13
CA SER A 297 -22.92 6.00 5.80
C SER A 297 -22.39 7.42 5.85
N THR A 298 -21.12 7.55 6.26
CA THR A 298 -20.37 8.80 6.17
C THR A 298 -19.06 8.51 5.47
N ILE A 299 -18.75 9.28 4.44
CA ILE A 299 -17.49 9.22 3.69
C ILE A 299 -16.93 10.62 3.64
N LEU A 300 -15.71 10.79 4.16
CA LEU A 300 -15.02 12.06 4.14
C LEU A 300 -13.62 11.86 3.58
N GLU A 301 -13.25 12.63 2.58
CA GLU A 301 -11.92 12.74 2.02
C GLU A 301 -11.52 14.22 2.01
N VAL A 302 -10.49 14.55 2.77
CA VAL A 302 -9.94 15.91 2.85
C VAL A 302 -8.57 15.92 2.21
N ASN A 303 -8.33 16.88 1.33
CA ASN A 303 -7.05 17.11 0.69
C ASN A 303 -6.87 18.63 0.52
N TYR A 304 -6.27 19.25 1.51
CA TYR A 304 -6.10 20.70 1.59
C TYR A 304 -4.64 21.10 1.56
N LEU A 305 -4.34 22.14 0.81
CA LEU A 305 -3.05 22.83 0.78
C LEU A 305 -3.32 24.34 0.89
N ASN A 306 -2.56 25.03 1.72
CA ASN A 306 -2.60 26.49 1.70
C ASN A 306 -1.83 27.09 0.51
N GLU A 307 -0.77 26.39 0.04
CA GLU A 307 0.07 26.79 -1.08
C GLU A 307 0.00 25.76 -2.22
N LYS A 308 -0.39 26.17 -3.41
CA LYS A 308 -0.63 25.30 -4.57
C LYS A 308 0.62 24.61 -5.10
N ASP A 309 1.80 25.23 -4.91
CA ASP A 309 3.10 24.74 -5.36
C ASP A 309 3.75 23.72 -4.42
N TYR A 310 3.12 23.42 -3.26
CA TYR A 310 3.64 22.47 -2.27
C TYR A 310 4.02 21.13 -2.89
N TYR A 311 3.16 20.56 -3.73
CA TYR A 311 3.43 19.25 -4.31
C TYR A 311 4.59 19.28 -5.31
N GLN A 312 4.77 20.36 -6.04
CA GLN A 312 5.87 20.50 -6.99
C GLN A 312 7.21 20.63 -6.28
N LEU A 313 7.23 21.29 -5.12
CA LEU A 313 8.45 21.60 -4.38
C LEU A 313 8.82 20.52 -3.35
N TYR A 314 7.83 20.01 -2.62
CA TYR A 314 8.08 19.21 -1.43
C TYR A 314 7.61 17.75 -1.53
N SER A 315 6.67 17.42 -2.43
CA SER A 315 6.19 16.04 -2.55
C SER A 315 7.26 15.11 -3.11
N PRO A 316 7.52 13.95 -2.49
CA PRO A 316 8.33 12.90 -3.07
C PRO A 316 7.58 12.14 -4.19
N SER A 317 6.26 12.33 -4.30
CA SER A 317 5.41 11.64 -5.27
C SER A 317 5.37 12.44 -6.57
N VAL A 318 5.86 11.83 -7.66
CA VAL A 318 5.74 12.39 -9.01
C VAL A 318 4.28 12.55 -9.41
N GLN A 319 3.43 11.60 -9.07
CA GLN A 319 2.01 11.67 -9.39
C GLN A 319 1.35 12.89 -8.74
N ALA A 320 1.67 13.19 -7.48
CA ALA A 320 1.18 14.38 -6.81
C ALA A 320 1.71 15.67 -7.45
N SER A 321 3.00 15.69 -7.83
CA SER A 321 3.62 16.88 -8.44
C SER A 321 3.10 17.22 -9.85
N VAL A 322 2.51 16.26 -10.57
CA VAL A 322 1.87 16.44 -11.88
C VAL A 322 0.34 16.49 -11.82
N SER A 323 -0.25 16.31 -10.66
CA SER A 323 -1.70 16.43 -10.48
C SER A 323 -2.16 17.85 -10.79
N ARG A 324 -3.21 17.97 -11.58
CA ARG A 324 -3.81 19.27 -11.86
C ARG A 324 -4.78 19.67 -10.77
N TYR A 325 -5.56 18.73 -10.25
CA TYR A 325 -6.59 18.99 -9.26
C TYR A 325 -6.34 18.18 -7.99
N ILE A 326 -6.68 18.78 -6.87
CA ILE A 326 -6.94 18.08 -5.62
C ILE A 326 -8.39 18.28 -5.24
N GLU A 327 -9.00 17.26 -4.69
CA GLU A 327 -10.39 17.23 -4.28
C GLU A 327 -10.50 16.97 -2.79
N SER A 328 -11.43 17.69 -2.15
CA SER A 328 -11.96 17.36 -0.84
C SER A 328 -13.45 17.10 -0.97
N SER A 329 -13.94 16.01 -0.41
CA SER A 329 -15.36 15.67 -0.45
C SER A 329 -15.83 15.10 0.89
N GLY A 330 -17.07 15.41 1.22
CA GLY A 330 -17.74 14.86 2.39
C GLY A 330 -19.17 14.51 2.07
N GLU A 331 -19.55 13.27 2.34
CA GLU A 331 -20.90 12.76 2.13
C GLU A 331 -21.43 12.11 3.42
N VAL A 332 -22.66 12.46 3.77
CA VAL A 332 -23.47 11.70 4.73
C VAL A 332 -24.70 11.20 3.98
N ALA A 333 -24.91 9.90 3.98
CA ALA A 333 -26.00 9.27 3.24
C ALA A 333 -26.79 8.29 4.09
N TYR A 334 -28.06 8.18 3.76
CA TYR A 334 -28.93 7.08 4.18
C TYR A 334 -29.37 6.31 2.96
N SER A 335 -29.24 4.99 2.99
CA SER A 335 -29.63 4.11 1.89
C SER A 335 -30.32 2.86 2.42
N ASN A 336 -31.40 2.48 1.75
CA ASN A 336 -32.07 1.20 1.92
C ASN A 336 -32.39 0.61 0.54
N GLU A 337 -33.13 -0.49 0.48
CA GLU A 337 -33.47 -1.17 -0.77
C GLU A 337 -34.22 -0.28 -1.78
N LYS A 338 -34.97 0.73 -1.31
CA LYS A 338 -35.85 1.55 -2.15
C LYS A 338 -35.33 2.95 -2.43
N ILE A 339 -34.65 3.56 -1.47
CA ILE A 339 -34.22 4.95 -1.56
C ILE A 339 -32.80 5.15 -1.07
N ARG A 340 -32.13 6.17 -1.61
CA ARG A 340 -30.92 6.78 -1.07
C ARG A 340 -31.13 8.28 -0.99
N THR A 341 -30.79 8.88 0.14
CA THR A 341 -30.67 10.32 0.30
C THR A 341 -29.30 10.67 0.83
N TYR A 342 -28.74 11.78 0.39
CA TYR A 342 -27.39 12.18 0.80
C TYR A 342 -27.25 13.70 0.88
N LEU A 343 -26.35 14.13 1.76
CA LEU A 343 -25.80 15.47 1.80
C LEU A 343 -24.32 15.38 1.43
N LEU A 344 -23.93 16.06 0.35
CA LEU A 344 -22.58 16.04 -0.21
C LEU A 344 -22.01 17.47 -0.24
N SER A 345 -20.73 17.58 0.05
CA SER A 345 -19.95 18.79 -0.24
C SER A 345 -18.67 18.38 -0.96
N GLN A 346 -18.37 19.08 -2.06
CA GLN A 346 -17.15 18.83 -2.86
C GLN A 346 -16.44 20.14 -3.16
N TYR A 347 -15.14 20.12 -2.94
CA TYR A 347 -14.27 21.28 -3.14
C TYR A 347 -13.01 20.87 -3.92
N TRP A 348 -12.75 21.52 -5.06
CA TRP A 348 -11.60 21.28 -5.91
C TRP A 348 -10.65 22.48 -5.93
N VAL A 349 -9.35 22.21 -5.99
CA VAL A 349 -8.30 23.22 -6.19
C VAL A 349 -7.52 22.89 -7.45
N ASP A 350 -7.43 23.82 -8.39
CA ASP A 350 -6.52 23.72 -9.57
C ASP A 350 -5.12 24.12 -9.14
N LEU A 351 -4.19 23.16 -9.15
CA LEU A 351 -2.78 23.36 -8.77
C LEU A 351 -1.93 23.96 -9.89
N GLN A 352 -2.39 23.86 -11.15
CA GLN A 352 -1.63 24.32 -12.31
C GLN A 352 -2.07 25.70 -12.78
N ASN A 353 -3.31 26.09 -12.50
CA ASN A 353 -3.85 27.40 -12.82
C ASN A 353 -4.25 28.14 -11.53
N PRO A 354 -3.36 28.98 -10.96
CA PRO A 354 -3.69 29.74 -9.76
C PRO A 354 -4.92 30.64 -9.88
N ASN A 355 -5.21 31.10 -11.09
CA ASN A 355 -6.34 31.97 -11.41
C ASN A 355 -7.55 31.20 -11.96
N GLY A 356 -7.47 29.87 -12.03
CA GLY A 356 -8.58 29.03 -12.46
C GLY A 356 -9.59 28.89 -11.32
N PHE A 357 -10.83 29.28 -11.60
CA PHE A 357 -11.96 29.15 -10.67
C PHE A 357 -12.81 27.95 -11.07
N ILE A 358 -13.00 27.02 -10.15
CA ILE A 358 -13.85 25.86 -10.33
C ILE A 358 -15.10 26.10 -9.49
N SER A 359 -16.27 25.84 -10.07
CA SER A 359 -17.53 25.86 -9.31
C SER A 359 -17.55 24.72 -8.31
N GLN A 360 -17.68 25.06 -7.04
CA GLN A 360 -17.69 24.12 -5.93
C GLN A 360 -19.11 23.71 -5.59
N ARG A 361 -19.36 22.44 -5.28
CA ARG A 361 -20.67 21.96 -4.81
C ARG A 361 -20.71 22.00 -3.29
N VAL A 362 -21.36 23.02 -2.70
CA VAL A 362 -21.37 23.20 -1.25
C VAL A 362 -22.65 23.88 -0.79
N PRO A 363 -23.63 23.12 -0.26
CA PRO A 363 -23.81 21.68 -0.29
C PRO A 363 -24.63 21.19 -1.50
N GLU A 364 -24.73 19.88 -1.65
CA GLU A 364 -25.70 19.20 -2.52
C GLU A 364 -26.56 18.25 -1.68
N LEU A 365 -27.88 18.38 -1.77
CA LEU A 365 -28.83 17.44 -1.19
C LEU A 365 -29.37 16.55 -2.33
N GLY A 366 -29.06 15.25 -2.27
CA GLY A 366 -29.48 14.28 -3.26
C GLY A 366 -30.55 13.32 -2.76
N PHE A 367 -31.42 12.89 -3.66
CA PHE A 367 -32.44 11.91 -3.43
C PHE A 367 -32.56 10.97 -4.65
N THR A 368 -32.48 9.66 -4.39
CA THR A 368 -32.57 8.61 -5.41
C THR A 368 -33.65 7.62 -5.02
N VAL A 369 -34.55 7.29 -5.94
CA VAL A 369 -35.41 6.12 -5.85
C VAL A 369 -34.74 5.01 -6.66
N HIS A 370 -34.39 3.93 -6.01
CA HIS A 370 -33.88 2.73 -6.65
C HIS A 370 -34.95 2.10 -7.53
N PRO A 371 -34.60 1.27 -8.52
CA PRO A 371 -35.60 0.65 -9.39
C PRO A 371 -36.65 -0.12 -8.57
N ILE A 372 -37.91 0.31 -8.67
CA ILE A 372 -39.08 -0.35 -8.09
C ILE A 372 -39.96 -0.88 -9.19
N GLU A 373 -40.56 -2.05 -9.03
CA GLU A 373 -41.44 -2.65 -10.03
C GLU A 373 -42.74 -1.86 -10.14
N VAL A 374 -43.09 -1.50 -11.39
CA VAL A 374 -44.34 -0.82 -11.75
C VAL A 374 -44.90 -1.48 -13.00
N GLY A 375 -45.87 -2.37 -12.81
CA GLY A 375 -46.41 -3.19 -13.89
C GLY A 375 -45.32 -4.08 -14.52
N PRO A 376 -45.16 -4.08 -15.87
CA PRO A 376 -44.14 -4.90 -16.53
C PRO A 376 -42.73 -4.25 -16.52
N GLY A 377 -42.59 -3.09 -15.94
CA GLY A 377 -41.34 -2.30 -15.96
C GLY A 377 -40.87 -1.90 -14.55
N THR A 378 -39.88 -1.04 -14.53
CA THR A 378 -39.31 -0.50 -13.27
C THR A 378 -39.31 1.03 -13.34
N PHE A 379 -39.67 1.67 -12.25
CA PHE A 379 -39.51 3.11 -12.06
C PHE A 379 -38.29 3.40 -11.24
N SER A 380 -37.51 4.42 -11.63
CA SER A 380 -36.41 4.97 -10.86
C SER A 380 -36.35 6.48 -10.99
N MET A 381 -35.76 7.17 -10.01
CA MET A 381 -35.61 8.62 -10.05
C MET A 381 -34.34 9.07 -9.39
N THR A 382 -33.66 10.04 -9.96
CA THR A 382 -32.58 10.78 -9.31
C THR A 382 -32.98 12.26 -9.22
N SER A 383 -32.69 12.89 -8.08
CA SER A 383 -32.88 14.32 -7.87
C SER A 383 -31.75 14.89 -7.02
N ALA A 384 -31.31 16.09 -7.33
CA ALA A 384 -30.31 16.79 -6.55
C ALA A 384 -30.56 18.29 -6.51
N LEU A 385 -30.55 18.87 -5.32
CA LEU A 385 -30.52 20.32 -5.10
C LEU A 385 -29.06 20.68 -4.75
N THR A 386 -28.39 21.37 -5.67
CA THR A 386 -26.96 21.71 -5.55
C THR A 386 -26.78 23.20 -5.42
N ASN A 387 -26.08 23.66 -4.40
CA ASN A 387 -25.60 25.03 -4.32
C ASN A 387 -24.15 25.09 -4.85
N PHE A 388 -23.92 25.93 -5.83
CA PHE A 388 -22.61 26.20 -6.42
C PHE A 388 -22.03 27.48 -5.85
N ILE A 389 -20.82 27.40 -5.34
CA ILE A 389 -20.06 28.57 -4.88
C ILE A 389 -18.82 28.76 -5.77
N SER A 390 -18.48 29.99 -6.06
CA SER A 390 -17.30 30.37 -6.82
C SER A 390 -16.87 31.78 -6.41
N GLU A 391 -15.55 32.04 -6.41
CA GLU A 391 -15.05 33.37 -6.03
C GLU A 391 -15.29 34.43 -7.13
N GLN A 392 -15.18 34.03 -8.39
CA GLN A 392 -15.24 34.96 -9.54
C GLN A 392 -16.13 34.51 -10.68
N ASN A 393 -16.76 33.34 -10.57
CA ASN A 393 -17.63 32.78 -11.59
C ASN A 393 -19.10 32.77 -11.15
N VAL A 394 -19.93 32.23 -12.02
CA VAL A 394 -21.36 31.99 -11.75
C VAL A 394 -21.50 31.15 -10.47
N LYS A 395 -22.43 31.56 -9.63
CA LYS A 395 -22.79 30.88 -8.38
C LYS A 395 -24.31 30.87 -8.20
N GLY A 396 -24.81 29.96 -7.39
CA GLY A 396 -26.22 29.83 -7.09
C GLY A 396 -26.68 28.39 -7.00
N GLU A 397 -27.96 28.16 -7.18
CA GLU A 397 -28.61 26.89 -6.92
C GLU A 397 -29.10 26.23 -8.20
N ARG A 398 -29.00 24.90 -8.24
CA ARG A 398 -29.60 24.06 -9.30
C ARG A 398 -30.41 22.94 -8.65
N LEU A 399 -31.68 22.80 -9.07
CA LEU A 399 -32.49 21.63 -8.80
C LEU A 399 -32.56 20.78 -10.07
N ASP A 400 -32.08 19.55 -10.01
CA ASP A 400 -32.11 18.55 -11.08
C ASP A 400 -33.04 17.39 -10.68
N ILE A 401 -33.99 17.03 -11.54
CA ILE A 401 -34.93 15.95 -11.29
C ILE A 401 -35.01 15.08 -12.56
N PHE A 402 -34.79 13.78 -12.39
CA PHE A 402 -34.76 12.84 -13.51
C PHE A 402 -35.50 11.52 -13.20
N PRO A 403 -36.85 11.48 -13.33
CA PRO A 403 -37.63 10.25 -13.30
C PRO A 403 -37.44 9.44 -14.58
N LYS A 404 -37.42 8.11 -14.45
CA LYS A 404 -37.24 7.16 -15.55
C LYS A 404 -38.11 5.93 -15.33
N ILE A 405 -38.63 5.40 -16.45
CA ILE A 405 -39.30 4.10 -16.51
C ILE A 405 -38.50 3.22 -17.47
N SER A 406 -38.18 2.03 -17.05
CA SER A 406 -37.41 1.05 -17.83
C SER A 406 -38.23 -0.23 -18.00
N TRP A 407 -38.10 -0.85 -19.16
CA TRP A 407 -38.70 -2.14 -19.47
C TRP A 407 -37.70 -2.99 -20.25
N SER A 408 -37.60 -4.27 -19.92
CA SER A 408 -36.71 -5.24 -20.56
C SER A 408 -37.45 -6.50 -20.94
N THR A 409 -37.12 -7.07 -22.11
CA THR A 409 -37.66 -8.34 -22.58
C THR A 409 -36.60 -9.13 -23.36
N GLY A 410 -36.79 -10.45 -23.47
CA GLY A 410 -35.95 -11.36 -24.21
C GLY A 410 -34.93 -12.10 -23.34
N ASP A 411 -34.63 -13.36 -23.65
CA ASP A 411 -33.70 -14.23 -22.88
C ASP A 411 -32.33 -14.33 -23.54
N GLY A 412 -32.25 -14.65 -24.84
CA GLY A 412 -30.93 -14.77 -25.53
C GLY A 412 -30.48 -13.43 -26.13
N VAL A 413 -31.42 -12.69 -26.68
CA VAL A 413 -31.26 -11.31 -27.13
C VAL A 413 -32.18 -10.43 -26.27
N ARG A 414 -31.60 -9.54 -25.50
CA ARG A 414 -32.30 -8.67 -24.57
C ARG A 414 -32.55 -7.33 -25.19
N PHE A 415 -33.79 -6.94 -25.27
CA PHE A 415 -34.21 -5.59 -25.63
C PHE A 415 -34.60 -4.81 -24.38
N THR A 416 -33.95 -3.68 -24.12
CA THR A 416 -34.24 -2.79 -22.99
C THR A 416 -34.60 -1.41 -23.51
N GLN A 417 -35.63 -0.81 -22.95
CA GLN A 417 -36.02 0.58 -23.22
C GLN A 417 -36.12 1.34 -21.90
N THR A 418 -35.72 2.59 -21.94
CA THR A 418 -35.84 3.52 -20.81
C THR A 418 -36.32 4.87 -21.34
N GLY A 419 -37.45 5.31 -20.86
CA GLY A 419 -38.00 6.65 -21.12
C GLY A 419 -37.94 7.48 -19.85
N GLY A 420 -37.65 8.77 -19.98
CA GLY A 420 -37.62 9.70 -18.86
C GLY A 420 -37.70 11.15 -19.31
N ALA A 421 -37.87 12.03 -18.34
CA ALA A 421 -37.79 13.47 -18.55
C ALA A 421 -36.82 14.05 -17.51
N ARG A 422 -35.84 14.81 -17.95
CA ARG A 422 -34.94 15.52 -17.06
C ARG A 422 -35.29 16.97 -16.99
N SER A 423 -35.54 17.48 -15.79
CA SER A 423 -35.83 18.89 -15.53
C SER A 423 -34.73 19.49 -14.67
N THR A 424 -34.18 20.62 -15.10
CA THR A 424 -33.22 21.42 -14.34
C THR A 424 -33.71 22.84 -14.17
N LEU A 425 -33.74 23.29 -12.92
CA LEU A 425 -34.14 24.64 -12.51
C LEU A 425 -32.93 25.32 -11.90
N TYR A 426 -32.66 26.55 -12.33
CA TYR A 426 -31.51 27.34 -11.84
C TYR A 426 -31.97 28.64 -11.23
N ASN A 427 -31.27 29.03 -10.16
CA ASN A 427 -31.30 30.35 -9.56
C ASN A 427 -29.85 30.79 -9.37
N LEU A 428 -29.31 31.56 -10.33
CA LEU A 428 -27.91 31.89 -10.43
C LEU A 428 -27.66 33.38 -10.25
N THR A 429 -26.42 33.73 -9.89
CA THR A 429 -25.95 35.10 -9.85
C THR A 429 -24.59 35.19 -10.56
N HIS A 430 -24.22 36.38 -11.03
CA HIS A 430 -23.00 36.63 -11.81
C HIS A 430 -23.00 35.89 -13.15
N THR A 431 -24.13 35.65 -13.72
CA THR A 431 -24.23 35.11 -15.07
C THR A 431 -23.76 36.14 -16.10
N PRO A 432 -23.02 35.74 -17.14
CA PRO A 432 -22.45 36.67 -18.14
C PRO A 432 -23.47 37.50 -18.88
N ASP A 433 -24.70 36.98 -18.99
CA ASP A 433 -25.81 37.59 -19.70
C ASP A 433 -26.89 38.21 -18.80
N GLY A 434 -26.66 38.18 -17.47
CA GLY A 434 -27.59 38.74 -16.46
C GLY A 434 -28.88 37.93 -16.26
N ARG A 435 -28.97 36.70 -16.78
CA ARG A 435 -30.12 35.81 -16.53
C ARG A 435 -29.91 35.05 -15.24
N ASP A 436 -30.71 35.36 -14.22
CA ASP A 436 -30.60 34.76 -12.89
C ASP A 436 -31.38 33.45 -12.76
N THR A 437 -32.46 33.28 -13.53
CA THR A 437 -33.31 32.08 -13.47
C THR A 437 -33.39 31.39 -14.83
N MET A 438 -33.24 30.07 -14.83
CA MET A 438 -33.39 29.24 -16.02
C MET A 438 -34.19 27.98 -15.68
N ASN A 439 -35.02 27.52 -16.62
CA ASN A 439 -35.78 26.28 -16.49
C ASN A 439 -35.68 25.50 -17.80
N ASN A 440 -35.27 24.24 -17.70
CA ASN A 440 -35.10 23.38 -18.86
C ASN A 440 -35.68 21.99 -18.60
N VAL A 441 -36.38 21.46 -19.61
CA VAL A 441 -36.94 20.10 -19.57
C VAL A 441 -36.55 19.38 -20.84
N ALA A 442 -35.86 18.26 -20.76
CA ALA A 442 -35.52 17.42 -21.89
C ALA A 442 -36.14 16.04 -21.76
N ALA A 443 -36.79 15.57 -22.81
CA ALA A 443 -37.21 14.18 -22.91
C ALA A 443 -35.98 13.32 -23.23
N VAL A 444 -35.88 12.19 -22.55
CA VAL A 444 -34.79 11.22 -22.70
C VAL A 444 -35.36 9.86 -23.04
N TYR A 445 -34.83 9.26 -24.09
CA TYR A 445 -35.18 7.90 -24.44
C TYR A 445 -33.91 7.10 -24.78
N ASN A 446 -33.76 5.94 -24.15
CA ASN A 446 -32.69 5.01 -24.44
C ASN A 446 -33.27 3.66 -24.82
N ALA A 447 -32.75 3.03 -25.86
CA ALA A 447 -33.08 1.68 -26.24
C ALA A 447 -31.78 0.89 -26.44
N SER A 448 -31.74 -0.34 -26.00
CA SER A 448 -30.61 -1.22 -26.28
C SER A 448 -31.07 -2.62 -26.70
N LEU A 449 -30.31 -3.20 -27.61
CA LEU A 449 -30.41 -4.58 -28.02
C LEU A 449 -29.06 -5.22 -27.74
N ASP A 450 -29.02 -6.09 -26.74
CA ASP A 450 -27.80 -6.73 -26.26
C ASP A 450 -27.92 -8.26 -26.41
N ALA A 451 -26.86 -8.94 -26.86
CA ALA A 451 -26.80 -10.40 -26.91
C ALA A 451 -25.53 -10.90 -26.29
N THR A 452 -25.60 -12.07 -25.64
CA THR A 452 -24.41 -12.77 -25.15
C THR A 452 -24.31 -14.12 -25.86
N LEU A 453 -23.29 -14.25 -26.70
CA LEU A 453 -22.99 -15.46 -27.44
C LEU A 453 -21.76 -16.12 -26.84
N VAL A 454 -21.93 -17.38 -26.45
CA VAL A 454 -20.85 -18.16 -25.79
C VAL A 454 -20.51 -19.37 -26.65
N LYS A 455 -19.23 -19.58 -26.89
CA LYS A 455 -18.72 -20.75 -27.56
C LYS A 455 -17.51 -21.31 -26.83
N ASP A 456 -17.62 -22.57 -26.47
CA ASP A 456 -16.52 -23.32 -25.84
C ASP A 456 -15.65 -23.97 -26.89
N TYR A 457 -14.35 -23.78 -26.77
CA TYR A 457 -13.30 -24.47 -27.52
C TYR A 457 -12.49 -25.35 -26.54
N SER A 458 -11.68 -26.24 -27.04
CA SER A 458 -10.92 -27.18 -26.19
C SER A 458 -10.00 -26.52 -25.18
N SER A 459 -9.50 -25.33 -25.44
CA SER A 459 -8.52 -24.62 -24.61
C SER A 459 -9.02 -23.31 -24.02
N PHE A 460 -10.15 -22.77 -24.48
CA PHE A 460 -10.73 -21.53 -24.01
C PHE A 460 -12.22 -21.40 -24.35
N THR A 461 -12.92 -20.53 -23.65
CA THR A 461 -14.27 -20.08 -23.95
C THR A 461 -14.20 -18.69 -24.59
N HIS A 462 -14.90 -18.49 -25.71
CA HIS A 462 -15.11 -17.20 -26.33
C HIS A 462 -16.51 -16.68 -25.96
N VAL A 463 -16.56 -15.51 -25.38
CA VAL A 463 -17.79 -14.77 -25.11
C VAL A 463 -17.79 -13.55 -26.02
N PHE A 464 -18.82 -13.43 -26.85
CA PHE A 464 -19.02 -12.31 -27.75
C PHE A 464 -20.34 -11.60 -27.40
N GLU A 465 -20.26 -10.31 -27.09
CA GLU A 465 -21.39 -9.49 -26.66
C GLU A 465 -21.56 -8.30 -27.62
N PRO A 466 -22.30 -8.50 -28.73
CA PRO A 466 -22.71 -7.38 -29.57
C PRO A 466 -23.81 -6.58 -28.90
N SER A 467 -23.74 -5.27 -29.04
CA SER A 467 -24.71 -4.32 -28.45
C SER A 467 -25.01 -3.19 -29.44
N LEU A 468 -26.29 -2.95 -29.67
CA LEU A 468 -26.79 -1.80 -30.43
C LEU A 468 -27.55 -0.92 -29.44
N ARG A 469 -27.14 0.33 -29.28
CA ARG A 469 -27.77 1.28 -28.37
C ARG A 469 -28.21 2.53 -29.11
N PHE A 470 -29.38 2.99 -28.80
CA PHE A 470 -29.93 4.27 -29.25
C PHE A 470 -30.14 5.17 -28.05
N ASN A 471 -29.60 6.38 -28.08
CA ASN A 471 -29.77 7.38 -27.03
C ASN A 471 -30.32 8.65 -27.67
N TYR A 472 -31.46 9.13 -27.15
CA TYR A 472 -32.10 10.33 -27.60
C TYR A 472 -32.33 11.31 -26.47
N ILE A 473 -31.95 12.56 -26.70
CA ILE A 473 -32.21 13.71 -25.82
C ILE A 473 -32.84 14.79 -26.71
N SER A 474 -34.03 15.28 -26.36
CA SER A 474 -34.83 16.12 -27.21
C SER A 474 -34.21 17.49 -27.50
N HIS A 475 -33.53 18.10 -26.54
CA HIS A 475 -32.81 19.36 -26.65
C HIS A 475 -31.80 19.54 -25.55
N ASP A 476 -30.89 20.49 -25.72
CA ASP A 476 -29.87 20.84 -24.72
C ASP A 476 -30.58 21.37 -23.47
N LEU A 477 -30.04 20.99 -22.30
CA LEU A 477 -30.59 21.55 -21.05
C LEU A 477 -30.28 23.06 -20.89
N TYR A 478 -29.47 23.65 -21.78
CA TYR A 478 -28.85 24.97 -21.61
C TYR A 478 -29.02 25.94 -22.79
N THR A 479 -29.69 25.57 -23.82
CA THR A 479 -29.97 26.50 -24.91
C THR A 479 -31.44 26.93 -24.89
N ASP A 480 -31.67 28.12 -24.41
CA ASP A 480 -32.80 28.89 -24.86
C ASP A 480 -32.31 29.76 -26.02
N ASN A 481 -32.72 29.41 -27.24
CA ASN A 481 -32.57 30.16 -28.48
C ASN A 481 -31.35 31.08 -28.61
N ASP A 482 -30.30 30.56 -29.21
CA ASP A 482 -29.37 31.20 -30.15
C ASP A 482 -28.19 32.06 -29.67
N THR A 483 -27.96 32.40 -28.41
CA THR A 483 -26.82 33.29 -28.16
C THR A 483 -25.94 33.01 -26.97
N TYR A 484 -26.34 32.29 -25.93
CA TYR A 484 -25.51 32.07 -24.75
C TYR A 484 -25.67 30.65 -24.20
N ALA A 485 -24.60 29.90 -24.24
CA ALA A 485 -24.50 28.66 -23.50
C ALA A 485 -24.57 28.94 -21.99
N ALA A 486 -25.43 28.25 -21.28
CA ALA A 486 -25.40 28.30 -19.81
C ALA A 486 -24.03 27.94 -19.28
N PRO A 487 -23.60 28.52 -18.14
CA PRO A 487 -22.29 28.24 -17.60
C PRO A 487 -22.20 26.76 -17.26
N ILE A 488 -21.08 26.12 -17.64
CA ILE A 488 -20.80 24.74 -17.25
C ILE A 488 -20.41 24.77 -15.79
N LEU A 489 -21.30 24.31 -14.93
CA LEU A 489 -21.04 24.20 -13.49
C LEU A 489 -20.45 22.83 -13.14
N ASP A 490 -20.97 21.76 -13.77
CA ASP A 490 -20.45 20.39 -13.67
C ASP A 490 -20.79 19.55 -14.91
N SER A 491 -20.79 18.23 -14.79
CA SER A 491 -21.11 17.33 -15.90
C SER A 491 -22.59 17.31 -16.29
N THR A 492 -23.48 17.84 -15.45
CA THR A 492 -24.92 17.92 -15.76
C THR A 492 -25.16 18.85 -16.95
N GLU A 493 -24.37 19.91 -17.06
CA GLU A 493 -24.45 20.89 -18.15
C GLU A 493 -23.90 20.34 -19.48
N LEU A 494 -23.23 19.20 -19.48
CA LEU A 494 -22.80 18.50 -20.69
C LEU A 494 -23.89 17.64 -21.33
N PHE A 495 -25.09 17.66 -20.76
CA PHE A 495 -26.26 16.94 -21.26
C PHE A 495 -26.86 17.65 -22.49
N LYS A 496 -26.41 17.25 -23.67
CA LYS A 496 -26.72 17.91 -24.95
C LYS A 496 -27.80 17.18 -25.72
N ARG A 497 -28.49 17.91 -26.57
CA ARG A 497 -29.34 17.33 -27.62
C ARG A 497 -28.54 16.31 -28.41
N THR A 498 -29.04 15.08 -28.47
CA THR A 498 -28.36 14.00 -29.19
C THR A 498 -29.36 12.98 -29.71
N ALA A 499 -29.05 12.38 -30.84
CA ALA A 499 -29.72 11.19 -31.36
C ALA A 499 -28.65 10.21 -31.80
N THR A 500 -28.04 9.55 -30.81
CA THR A 500 -26.84 8.72 -31.00
C THR A 500 -27.22 7.27 -31.15
N THR A 501 -26.81 6.66 -32.26
CA THR A 501 -26.80 5.20 -32.42
C THR A 501 -25.38 4.68 -32.21
N GLU A 502 -25.21 3.81 -31.24
CA GLU A 502 -23.93 3.23 -30.87
C GLU A 502 -23.93 1.72 -31.19
N LEU A 503 -22.87 1.26 -31.83
CA LEU A 503 -22.61 -0.14 -32.07
C LEU A 503 -21.34 -0.54 -31.31
N ALA A 504 -21.46 -1.55 -30.46
CA ALA A 504 -20.35 -2.06 -29.68
C ALA A 504 -20.18 -3.58 -29.88
N PHE A 505 -18.93 -4.02 -29.94
CA PHE A 505 -18.53 -5.42 -30.04
C PHE A 505 -17.56 -5.75 -28.93
N MET A 506 -18.05 -6.39 -27.90
CA MET A 506 -17.24 -6.81 -26.76
C MET A 506 -16.90 -8.28 -26.87
N ASN A 507 -15.65 -8.62 -26.72
CA ASN A 507 -15.11 -9.97 -26.86
C ASN A 507 -14.25 -10.32 -25.64
N TYR A 508 -14.49 -11.50 -25.09
CA TYR A 508 -13.64 -12.09 -24.05
C TYR A 508 -13.18 -13.46 -24.49
N LEU A 509 -11.88 -13.72 -24.36
CA LEU A 509 -11.33 -15.07 -24.39
C LEU A 509 -10.89 -15.42 -22.98
N ARG A 510 -11.42 -16.51 -22.43
CA ARG A 510 -11.16 -16.95 -21.06
C ARG A 510 -10.81 -18.44 -21.02
N ASN A 511 -9.90 -18.81 -20.14
CA ASN A 511 -9.55 -20.19 -19.84
C ASN A 511 -9.75 -20.47 -18.34
N SER A 512 -9.25 -21.61 -17.85
CA SER A 512 -9.34 -21.99 -16.43
C SER A 512 -8.69 -21.00 -15.46
N THR A 513 -7.73 -20.18 -15.93
CA THR A 513 -7.06 -19.14 -15.14
C THR A 513 -7.73 -17.76 -15.21
N GLY A 514 -8.80 -17.64 -15.98
CA GLY A 514 -9.57 -16.41 -16.17
C GLY A 514 -9.47 -15.81 -17.57
N ALA A 515 -9.94 -14.58 -17.75
CA ALA A 515 -9.87 -13.88 -19.03
C ALA A 515 -8.43 -13.52 -19.38
N PHE A 516 -7.96 -13.91 -20.57
CA PHE A 516 -6.62 -13.59 -21.07
C PHE A 516 -6.63 -12.61 -22.24
N LEU A 517 -7.78 -12.40 -22.90
CA LEU A 517 -7.99 -11.35 -23.89
C LEU A 517 -9.34 -10.70 -23.68
N PHE A 518 -9.34 -9.39 -23.72
CA PHE A 518 -10.53 -8.54 -23.80
C PHE A 518 -10.35 -7.56 -24.94
N LEU A 519 -11.37 -7.46 -25.82
CA LEU A 519 -11.42 -6.51 -26.92
C LEU A 519 -12.82 -5.90 -26.99
N ASN A 520 -12.90 -4.58 -26.90
CA ASN A 520 -14.13 -3.82 -27.13
C ASN A 520 -13.90 -2.79 -28.23
N LEU A 521 -14.68 -2.88 -29.27
CA LEU A 521 -14.75 -1.92 -30.35
C LEU A 521 -16.10 -1.22 -30.27
N LEU A 522 -16.08 0.10 -30.24
CA LEU A 522 -17.26 0.93 -30.10
C LEU A 522 -17.19 2.08 -31.09
N ASN A 523 -18.27 2.27 -31.84
CA ASN A 523 -18.45 3.44 -32.69
C ASN A 523 -19.87 3.95 -32.57
N SER A 524 -20.04 5.26 -32.67
CA SER A 524 -21.34 5.90 -32.55
C SER A 524 -21.57 6.96 -33.64
N TYR A 525 -22.83 7.09 -34.04
CA TYR A 525 -23.31 8.09 -34.99
C TYR A 525 -24.33 8.98 -34.28
N ASP A 526 -24.07 10.28 -34.22
CA ASP A 526 -25.00 11.28 -33.68
C ASP A 526 -25.67 12.05 -34.83
N ALA A 527 -26.97 11.83 -35.04
CA ALA A 527 -27.69 12.46 -36.10
C ALA A 527 -27.83 13.98 -35.93
N PHE A 528 -27.71 14.48 -34.70
CA PHE A 528 -27.89 15.91 -34.39
C PHE A 528 -26.58 16.69 -34.32
N ASP A 529 -25.43 16.01 -34.25
CA ASP A 529 -24.14 16.70 -34.28
C ASP A 529 -23.86 17.23 -35.71
N PRO A 530 -23.81 18.54 -35.95
CA PRO A 530 -23.63 19.09 -37.29
C PRO A 530 -22.18 18.89 -37.79
N THR A 531 -21.24 18.71 -36.91
CA THR A 531 -19.79 18.67 -37.20
C THR A 531 -19.21 17.27 -37.20
N TYR A 532 -19.66 16.46 -36.23
CA TYR A 532 -19.11 15.13 -35.94
C TYR A 532 -20.22 14.08 -35.88
N ARG A 533 -20.98 13.90 -36.96
CA ARG A 533 -22.03 12.86 -36.97
C ARG A 533 -21.47 11.48 -36.68
N LEU A 534 -20.40 11.08 -37.38
CA LEU A 534 -19.66 9.87 -37.04
C LEU A 534 -18.62 10.20 -35.96
N GLN A 535 -18.88 9.76 -34.75
CA GLN A 535 -17.98 9.99 -33.60
C GLN A 535 -16.70 9.17 -33.72
N PRO A 536 -15.61 9.57 -33.06
CA PRO A 536 -14.40 8.78 -33.08
C PRO A 536 -14.63 7.34 -32.60
N MET A 537 -14.14 6.38 -33.36
CA MET A 537 -14.16 4.96 -32.99
C MET A 537 -13.26 4.76 -31.75
N ARG A 538 -13.77 4.04 -30.78
CA ARG A 538 -13.03 3.70 -29.56
C ARG A 538 -12.65 2.22 -29.57
N LEU A 539 -11.41 1.97 -29.20
CA LEU A 539 -10.84 0.64 -29.01
C LEU A 539 -10.41 0.51 -27.56
N GLN A 540 -10.81 -0.60 -26.91
CA GLN A 540 -10.26 -1.02 -25.64
C GLN A 540 -9.73 -2.46 -25.81
N LEU A 541 -8.46 -2.66 -25.46
CA LEU A 541 -7.78 -3.95 -25.58
C LEU A 541 -7.04 -4.26 -24.29
N ALA A 542 -7.24 -5.46 -23.76
CA ALA A 542 -6.42 -5.98 -22.69
C ALA A 542 -5.98 -7.42 -23.00
N ILE A 543 -4.69 -7.71 -22.85
CA ILE A 543 -4.07 -9.02 -23.02
C ILE A 543 -3.29 -9.32 -21.74
N ARG A 544 -3.35 -10.59 -21.25
CA ARG A 544 -2.62 -11.02 -20.04
C ARG A 544 -1.49 -12.00 -20.34
N ASN A 545 -1.57 -12.75 -21.41
CA ASN A 545 -0.56 -13.73 -21.84
C ASN A 545 -0.36 -13.66 -23.36
N PRO A 546 0.87 -13.75 -23.90
CA PRO A 546 2.16 -13.97 -23.20
C PRO A 546 2.74 -12.70 -22.54
N PHE A 547 2.19 -11.54 -22.76
CA PHE A 547 2.57 -10.26 -22.14
C PHE A 547 1.32 -9.55 -21.63
N ALA A 548 1.50 -8.62 -20.71
CA ALA A 548 0.41 -7.81 -20.22
C ALA A 548 0.30 -6.55 -21.07
N LEU A 549 -0.86 -6.36 -21.73
CA LEU A 549 -1.19 -5.14 -22.50
C LEU A 549 -2.52 -4.59 -22.02
N LYS A 550 -2.58 -3.30 -21.81
CA LYS A 550 -3.83 -2.54 -21.74
C LYS A 550 -3.70 -1.36 -22.69
N ALA A 551 -4.67 -1.18 -23.55
CA ALA A 551 -4.68 -0.07 -24.49
C ALA A 551 -6.11 0.46 -24.69
N GLU A 552 -6.25 1.76 -24.67
CA GLU A 552 -7.42 2.50 -25.09
C GLU A 552 -7.01 3.47 -26.18
N ALA A 553 -7.72 3.48 -27.30
CA ALA A 553 -7.46 4.39 -28.39
C ALA A 553 -8.76 4.98 -28.94
N ALA A 554 -8.67 6.19 -29.47
CA ALA A 554 -9.76 6.82 -30.22
C ALA A 554 -9.24 7.27 -31.59
N TYR A 555 -9.95 6.87 -32.64
CA TYR A 555 -9.64 7.22 -34.04
C TYR A 555 -10.75 8.06 -34.62
N ASP A 556 -10.41 9.25 -35.08
CA ASP A 556 -11.33 10.17 -35.73
C ASP A 556 -11.28 9.98 -37.25
N PHE A 557 -12.35 9.45 -37.83
CA PHE A 557 -12.48 9.21 -39.29
C PHE A 557 -12.44 10.49 -40.13
N ARG A 558 -12.84 11.63 -39.58
CA ARG A 558 -12.85 12.90 -40.27
C ARG A 558 -11.45 13.48 -40.46
N THR A 559 -10.65 13.40 -39.43
CA THR A 559 -9.27 13.89 -39.48
C THR A 559 -8.29 12.83 -39.98
N GLY A 560 -8.72 11.56 -40.04
CA GLY A 560 -7.87 10.42 -40.36
C GLY A 560 -6.79 10.19 -39.33
N ALA A 561 -7.01 10.60 -38.09
CA ALA A 561 -5.99 10.61 -37.02
C ALA A 561 -6.44 9.88 -35.76
N VAL A 562 -5.46 9.31 -35.05
CA VAL A 562 -5.64 8.85 -33.69
C VAL A 562 -5.62 10.07 -32.77
N THR A 563 -6.70 10.31 -32.04
CA THR A 563 -6.87 11.49 -31.18
C THR A 563 -6.52 11.22 -29.72
N LYS A 564 -6.59 9.97 -29.30
CA LYS A 564 -6.29 9.55 -27.92
C LYS A 564 -5.63 8.18 -27.94
N VAL A 565 -4.58 8.01 -27.16
CA VAL A 565 -4.01 6.72 -26.79
C VAL A 565 -3.70 6.74 -25.30
N ASN A 566 -4.10 5.69 -24.61
CA ASN A 566 -3.67 5.40 -23.25
C ASN A 566 -3.30 3.93 -23.23
N SER A 567 -2.01 3.63 -23.22
CA SER A 567 -1.52 2.27 -23.31
C SER A 567 -0.50 1.96 -22.23
N TRP A 568 -0.47 0.71 -21.85
CA TRP A 568 0.55 0.15 -20.98
C TRP A 568 0.86 -1.28 -21.44
N VAL A 569 2.13 -1.57 -21.61
CA VAL A 569 2.63 -2.88 -22.02
C VAL A 569 3.68 -3.33 -21.02
N GLY A 570 3.50 -4.51 -20.45
CA GLY A 570 4.43 -5.15 -19.54
C GLY A 570 4.98 -6.45 -20.12
N PHE A 571 6.30 -6.60 -20.13
CA PHE A 571 7.01 -7.76 -20.62
C PHE A 571 7.80 -8.41 -19.49
N LYS A 572 7.60 -9.71 -19.29
CA LYS A 572 8.52 -10.54 -18.52
C LYS A 572 9.51 -11.16 -19.50
N LEU A 573 10.65 -10.48 -19.74
CA LEU A 573 11.67 -10.95 -20.68
C LEU A 573 12.38 -12.20 -20.17
N SER A 574 12.51 -12.35 -18.86
CA SER A 574 12.99 -13.53 -18.16
C SER A 574 12.54 -13.47 -16.69
N ASP A 575 12.87 -14.50 -15.89
CA ASP A 575 12.63 -14.44 -14.44
C ASP A 575 13.43 -13.35 -13.74
N LYS A 576 14.43 -12.78 -14.43
CA LYS A 576 15.31 -11.73 -13.92
C LYS A 576 15.02 -10.34 -14.45
N ILE A 577 14.24 -10.22 -15.53
CA ILE A 577 14.04 -8.94 -16.23
C ILE A 577 12.55 -8.74 -16.51
N ASN A 578 11.99 -7.71 -15.88
CA ASN A 578 10.68 -7.19 -16.20
C ASN A 578 10.83 -5.79 -16.77
N PHE A 579 10.11 -5.51 -17.84
CA PHE A 579 10.08 -4.20 -18.47
C PHE A 579 8.64 -3.79 -18.71
N SER A 580 8.31 -2.53 -18.46
CA SER A 580 7.03 -1.95 -18.84
C SER A 580 7.19 -0.58 -19.46
N ILE A 581 6.33 -0.29 -20.41
CA ILE A 581 6.21 1.01 -21.05
C ILE A 581 4.74 1.40 -21.11
N GLY A 582 4.45 2.62 -20.71
CA GLY A 582 3.14 3.24 -20.82
C GLY A 582 3.21 4.49 -21.66
N GLU A 583 2.17 4.73 -22.44
CA GLU A 583 2.02 5.93 -23.24
C GLU A 583 0.67 6.59 -22.95
N ARG A 584 0.67 7.89 -22.80
CA ARG A 584 -0.53 8.72 -22.72
C ARG A 584 -0.44 9.83 -23.75
N TYR A 585 -1.21 9.69 -24.83
CA TYR A 585 -1.38 10.65 -25.88
C TYR A 585 -2.79 11.20 -25.88
N ASN A 586 -2.94 12.52 -25.95
CA ASN A 586 -4.23 13.19 -26.07
C ASN A 586 -4.06 14.44 -26.94
N MET A 587 -4.45 14.36 -28.21
CA MET A 587 -4.31 15.42 -29.20
C MET A 587 -5.06 16.72 -28.82
N PRO A 588 -6.34 16.69 -28.38
CA PRO A 588 -7.05 17.91 -28.00
C PRO A 588 -6.39 18.66 -26.85
N ASN A 589 -5.84 17.94 -25.87
CA ASN A 589 -5.21 18.54 -24.69
C ASN A 589 -3.70 18.70 -24.85
N ASN A 590 -3.15 18.29 -25.99
CA ASN A 590 -1.74 18.47 -26.31
C ASN A 590 -0.78 17.73 -25.34
N ILE A 591 -1.19 16.56 -24.89
CA ILE A 591 -0.45 15.71 -23.93
C ILE A 591 0.22 14.57 -24.68
N THR A 592 1.51 14.33 -24.43
CA THR A 592 2.24 13.15 -24.87
C THR A 592 3.27 12.77 -23.82
N TYR A 593 2.94 11.80 -22.98
CA TYR A 593 3.84 11.27 -21.95
C TYR A 593 4.19 9.83 -22.20
N ILE A 594 5.44 9.47 -21.98
CA ILE A 594 5.94 8.10 -21.99
C ILE A 594 6.51 7.80 -20.60
N ALA A 595 6.01 6.74 -20.00
CA ALA A 595 6.52 6.22 -18.73
C ALA A 595 7.16 4.85 -18.94
N THR A 596 8.35 4.62 -18.40
CA THR A 596 9.01 3.32 -18.45
C THR A 596 9.40 2.86 -17.05
N THR A 597 9.32 1.55 -16.82
CA THR A 597 9.87 0.88 -15.65
C THR A 597 10.63 -0.35 -16.09
N ALA A 598 11.83 -0.51 -15.57
CA ALA A 598 12.66 -1.68 -15.82
C ALA A 598 13.15 -2.25 -14.48
N ASP A 599 12.85 -3.52 -14.23
CA ASP A 599 13.31 -4.27 -13.07
C ASP A 599 14.33 -5.29 -13.50
N PHE A 600 15.47 -5.34 -12.83
CA PHE A 600 16.57 -6.27 -13.08
C PHE A 600 16.92 -7.01 -11.79
N LEU A 601 16.73 -8.31 -11.75
CA LEU A 601 17.23 -9.18 -10.68
C LEU A 601 18.62 -9.70 -11.11
N LEU A 602 19.68 -9.00 -10.71
CA LEU A 602 21.06 -9.31 -11.10
C LEU A 602 21.54 -10.60 -10.42
N SER A 603 21.17 -10.79 -9.14
CA SER A 603 21.43 -11.99 -8.36
C SER A 603 20.34 -12.17 -7.28
N LYS A 604 20.45 -13.18 -6.43
CA LYS A 604 19.58 -13.34 -5.26
C LYS A 604 19.70 -12.15 -4.28
N GLU A 605 20.82 -11.43 -4.31
CA GLU A 605 21.14 -10.35 -3.40
C GLU A 605 20.95 -8.96 -4.03
N TYR A 606 21.09 -8.82 -5.34
CA TYR A 606 21.09 -7.53 -6.04
C TYR A 606 19.90 -7.41 -6.99
N ALA A 607 19.15 -6.33 -6.85
CA ALA A 607 18.14 -5.94 -7.81
C ALA A 607 18.25 -4.44 -8.14
N LEU A 608 17.89 -4.07 -9.34
CA LEU A 608 17.82 -2.70 -9.81
C LEU A 608 16.40 -2.41 -10.30
N ARG A 609 15.91 -1.22 -10.05
CA ARG A 609 14.71 -0.68 -10.68
C ARG A 609 15.01 0.70 -11.25
N ALA A 610 14.73 0.87 -12.52
CA ALA A 610 14.83 2.15 -13.19
C ALA A 610 13.44 2.61 -13.64
N ASN A 611 13.09 3.85 -13.35
CA ASN A 611 11.84 4.46 -13.77
C ASN A 611 12.12 5.77 -14.50
N THR A 612 11.36 6.06 -15.55
CA THR A 612 11.41 7.39 -16.20
C THR A 612 10.01 7.87 -16.59
N TRP A 613 9.84 9.18 -16.57
CA TRP A 613 8.72 9.90 -17.18
C TRP A 613 9.25 10.93 -18.15
N TYR A 614 8.88 10.80 -19.41
CA TYR A 614 9.32 11.65 -20.50
C TYR A 614 8.13 12.36 -21.12
N ASP A 615 8.20 13.68 -21.20
CA ASP A 615 7.28 14.50 -21.97
C ASP A 615 7.80 14.59 -23.39
N ALA A 616 7.23 13.80 -24.30
CA ALA A 616 7.69 13.72 -25.68
C ALA A 616 7.44 15.02 -26.47
N ARG A 617 6.49 15.84 -26.00
CA ARG A 617 6.18 17.12 -26.62
C ARG A 617 7.16 18.21 -26.20
N ALA A 618 7.40 18.34 -24.89
CA ALA A 618 8.39 19.28 -24.38
C ALA A 618 9.83 18.83 -24.69
N GLY A 619 10.03 17.57 -25.06
CA GLY A 619 11.36 16.99 -25.32
C GLY A 619 12.18 16.83 -24.04
N GLU A 620 11.55 16.70 -22.88
CA GLU A 620 12.24 16.68 -21.60
C GLU A 620 11.84 15.52 -20.69
N VAL A 621 12.80 15.07 -19.87
CA VAL A 621 12.54 14.09 -18.82
C VAL A 621 12.00 14.82 -17.61
N LYS A 622 10.73 14.55 -17.28
CA LYS A 622 10.06 15.13 -16.10
C LYS A 622 10.50 14.47 -14.80
N TRP A 623 10.91 13.21 -14.87
CA TRP A 623 11.39 12.48 -13.70
C TRP A 623 12.12 11.22 -14.12
N TYR A 624 13.16 10.87 -13.39
CA TYR A 624 13.71 9.52 -13.40
C TYR A 624 14.18 9.12 -11.99
N SER A 625 14.14 7.82 -11.70
CA SER A 625 14.78 7.23 -10.53
C SER A 625 15.54 5.97 -10.89
N LEU A 626 16.58 5.72 -10.13
CA LEU A 626 17.32 4.47 -10.11
C LEU A 626 17.38 3.99 -8.65
N ASP A 627 16.73 2.87 -8.39
CA ASP A 627 16.74 2.18 -7.10
C ASP A 627 17.69 0.99 -7.19
N VAL A 628 18.66 0.94 -6.29
CA VAL A 628 19.61 -0.17 -6.14
C VAL A 628 19.29 -0.86 -4.83
N PHE A 629 18.85 -2.10 -4.93
CA PHE A 629 18.54 -2.95 -3.78
C PHE A 629 19.67 -3.94 -3.57
N TYR A 630 20.19 -3.98 -2.36
CA TYR A 630 21.07 -5.03 -1.90
C TYR A 630 20.43 -5.71 -0.70
N LYS A 631 20.24 -7.02 -0.75
CA LYS A 631 19.54 -7.78 0.29
C LYS A 631 20.32 -9.04 0.64
N LYS A 632 20.66 -9.16 1.90
CA LYS A 632 21.18 -10.38 2.54
C LYS A 632 20.09 -11.08 3.35
N GLN A 633 20.44 -12.21 3.97
CA GLN A 633 19.53 -12.97 4.81
C GLN A 633 18.95 -12.11 5.97
N CYS A 634 19.77 -11.29 6.61
CA CYS A 634 19.42 -10.54 7.83
C CYS A 634 19.44 -9.02 7.69
N TRP A 635 19.80 -8.46 6.54
CA TRP A 635 19.81 -7.01 6.30
C TRP A 635 19.72 -6.66 4.82
N GLY A 636 19.40 -5.43 4.55
CA GLY A 636 19.37 -4.89 3.20
C GLY A 636 19.66 -3.40 3.16
N VAL A 637 20.08 -2.91 2.01
CA VAL A 637 20.22 -1.49 1.71
C VAL A 637 19.48 -1.18 0.43
N ASN A 638 18.70 -0.12 0.45
CA ASN A 638 18.13 0.49 -0.74
C ASN A 638 18.74 1.88 -0.93
N VAL A 639 19.34 2.10 -2.09
CA VAL A 639 19.86 3.41 -2.52
C VAL A 639 19.00 3.90 -3.67
N THR A 640 18.28 5.00 -3.47
CA THR A 640 17.47 5.65 -4.50
C THR A 640 18.15 6.92 -4.97
N LEU A 641 18.44 6.99 -6.26
CA LEU A 641 18.83 8.19 -6.96
C LEU A 641 17.59 8.69 -7.70
N ALA A 642 17.18 9.92 -7.46
CA ALA A 642 16.01 10.50 -8.11
C ALA A 642 16.31 11.91 -8.63
N ARG A 643 15.76 12.25 -9.80
CA ARG A 643 15.86 13.58 -10.37
C ARG A 643 14.51 14.04 -10.91
N THR A 644 14.16 15.27 -10.59
CA THR A 644 13.11 16.08 -11.22
C THR A 644 13.74 17.23 -11.98
N PRO A 645 13.01 18.04 -12.75
CA PRO A 645 13.55 19.25 -13.39
C PRO A 645 14.19 20.22 -12.39
N THR A 646 13.67 20.28 -11.17
CA THR A 646 14.07 21.25 -10.15
C THR A 646 15.02 20.69 -9.11
N SER A 647 15.17 19.37 -8.99
CA SER A 647 15.95 18.77 -7.91
C SER A 647 16.59 17.43 -8.26
N PHE A 648 17.70 17.15 -7.61
CA PHE A 648 18.34 15.82 -7.57
C PHE A 648 18.46 15.38 -6.12
N GLY A 649 18.14 14.12 -5.85
CA GLY A 649 18.17 13.54 -4.52
C GLY A 649 18.85 12.18 -4.49
N VAL A 650 19.48 11.87 -3.35
CA VAL A 650 20.04 10.57 -2.99
C VAL A 650 19.46 10.19 -1.64
N TYR A 651 18.82 9.05 -1.58
CA TYR A 651 18.20 8.51 -0.37
C TYR A 651 18.80 7.13 -0.10
N VAL A 652 19.14 6.88 1.16
CA VAL A 652 19.65 5.58 1.60
C VAL A 652 18.75 5.07 2.70
N MET A 653 18.27 3.86 2.56
CA MET A 653 17.47 3.16 3.56
C MET A 653 18.16 1.87 3.93
N LEU A 654 18.39 1.68 5.23
CA LEU A 654 18.89 0.44 5.82
C LEU A 654 17.69 -0.36 6.34
N ASP A 655 17.61 -1.62 5.96
CA ASP A 655 16.62 -2.59 6.44
C ASP A 655 17.36 -3.64 7.29
N LEU A 656 17.01 -3.73 8.56
CA LEU A 656 17.47 -4.79 9.47
C LEU A 656 16.30 -5.74 9.72
N LYS A 657 16.42 -6.97 9.24
CA LYS A 657 15.35 -7.97 9.39
C LYS A 657 15.06 -8.19 10.88
N GLY A 658 13.79 -8.20 11.27
CA GLY A 658 13.33 -8.34 12.64
C GLY A 658 13.25 -7.02 13.43
N PHE A 659 13.82 -5.92 12.94
CA PHE A 659 13.76 -4.59 13.56
C PHE A 659 12.85 -3.61 12.79
N GLY A 660 11.95 -4.14 11.99
CA GLY A 660 10.89 -3.41 11.30
C GLY A 660 11.36 -2.67 10.05
N SER A 661 11.20 -3.31 8.91
CA SER A 661 11.07 -2.62 7.62
C SER A 661 9.62 -2.17 7.43
N GLN A 662 9.13 -1.30 8.28
CA GLN A 662 7.98 -0.51 7.88
C GLN A 662 8.56 0.58 6.97
N PRO A 663 8.15 0.67 5.68
CA PRO A 663 8.47 1.83 4.89
C PRO A 663 7.90 3.02 5.63
N LEU A 664 8.78 3.85 6.21
CA LEU A 664 8.44 4.98 7.06
C LEU A 664 7.51 5.99 6.40
N PHE A 665 7.42 5.98 5.08
CA PHE A 665 6.51 6.81 4.34
C PHE A 665 6.17 6.14 2.99
N ASN A 666 5.03 5.50 2.89
CA ASN A 666 4.34 5.31 1.63
C ASN A 666 3.70 6.65 1.19
N PHE A 667 4.49 7.70 1.04
CA PHE A 667 4.05 8.89 0.34
C PHE A 667 4.04 8.57 -1.16
N GLY A 668 2.89 8.11 -1.65
CA GLY A 668 2.62 8.00 -3.07
C GLY A 668 2.66 6.61 -3.70
N ARG A 669 2.66 5.52 -2.94
CA ARG A 669 2.17 4.25 -3.46
C ARG A 669 0.71 4.08 -3.07
N THR A 670 -0.19 4.64 -3.84
CA THR A 670 -1.52 4.05 -3.99
C THR A 670 -1.32 2.75 -4.75
N SER A 671 -1.65 1.65 -4.11
CA SER A 671 -1.72 0.29 -4.66
C SER A 671 -2.54 0.24 -5.95
#